data_5809b64fa59811c1ca3733e60375c196
#
_entry.id   5809b64fa59811c1ca3733e60375c196
#
_cell.length_a   1.000
_cell.length_b   1.000
_cell.length_c   1.000
_cell.angle_alpha   90.00
_cell.angle_beta   90.00
_cell.angle_gamma   90.00
#
_symmetry.space_group_name_H-M   'P 1'
#
loop_
_entity.id
_entity.type
_entity.pdbx_description
1 polymer ?
#
loop_
_entity_poly.entity_id
_entity_poly.type
_entity_poly.pdbx_seq_one_letter_code
_entity_poly.pdbx_strand_id
1 'polypeptide(L)'
;MIDVLIQTFNEELNLPHTLESLRGWATRIFVVDSGSTDRTVQIAEQYGAVVVSHAWEGYAQQKNWALDNLPFESPWILILDADESVSPELRDEILTIVNRDPNTVEASGFQINRVFVFLGRKIFHCGYYPSWNLRLFKTGKARYEDRLVHEHMIVDGPTSYLKHLLIHEDRRGLEHFFAKHNRYSSLEAREIFEHPQDWPGIGGMMKDRVARRRFLKSRVVPKLPVSWVLRFFYMYVLRLGFLDGWAGWKLCNFISTYEFLIQTKYQELCRLRKLNQTEPTLAGAGLSQPEGEISAEMERGKAVPAPTLPPLATGASNVSLKPAKRTERPTMSHSLVAPEQHTPFDLRSPKVPAIVDAPPDPLAVQASRGEVVSDPAGGVVRRKGTMKVSVMIPTLNEEANMPRCLDHLQWADEVVIVDSGSTDRTVEIAQAYGCKVVQFDWNGQWPKKKNWALRHVDFKHEWVLIVDADEWITPDLAAEIGRSIEDPKKVGYYVNRRFIFMGRWIKHCGYYPSWNLRLIKRGFGEYEQLTGVGNTGSGDNEVHEHVVPRGPVGYLDNDMLHFAFPTIHTFMEKHNRYSNWEAAVQFRRAEADNAAIGSELSKRRRLKNLSRKLPFRPMLRFLYAYILKAGFLDGQPGYVFCRLLAIYEYLSVSKYVELKRAEDDRIKARSLSNVPETNWREVAASAGMEDEESTVATTENR
;
A
#
# COMPACT_ATOMS: atom_id res chain seq x y z
N MET A 1 17.78 -33.87 -14.36
CA MET A 1 17.80 -32.49 -14.88
C MET A 1 16.46 -31.82 -14.56
N ILE A 2 16.50 -30.56 -14.15
CA ILE A 2 15.32 -29.79 -13.74
C ILE A 2 15.46 -28.33 -14.18
N ASP A 3 14.43 -27.79 -14.82
CA ASP A 3 14.30 -26.38 -15.11
C ASP A 3 13.42 -25.70 -14.06
N VAL A 4 13.76 -24.45 -13.70
CA VAL A 4 13.02 -23.70 -12.70
C VAL A 4 12.39 -22.47 -13.32
N LEU A 5 11.13 -22.21 -13.03
CA LEU A 5 10.38 -21.02 -13.47
C LEU A 5 10.07 -20.14 -12.26
N ILE A 6 10.45 -18.86 -12.33
CA ILE A 6 10.18 -17.85 -11.31
C ILE A 6 9.51 -16.65 -11.94
N GLN A 7 8.40 -16.17 -11.36
CA GLN A 7 7.78 -14.91 -11.75
C GLN A 7 8.26 -13.77 -10.85
N THR A 8 8.53 -12.61 -11.47
CA THR A 8 9.03 -11.45 -10.71
C THR A 8 8.32 -10.15 -11.07
N PHE A 9 8.21 -9.29 -10.07
CA PHE A 9 7.90 -7.87 -10.20
C PHE A 9 8.36 -7.13 -8.94
N ASN A 10 9.47 -6.37 -9.04
CA ASN A 10 10.09 -5.63 -7.93
C ASN A 10 10.39 -6.55 -6.72
N GLU A 11 11.23 -7.55 -6.94
CA GLU A 11 11.58 -8.59 -5.97
C GLU A 11 13.06 -8.56 -5.55
N GLU A 12 13.73 -7.41 -5.66
CA GLU A 12 15.17 -7.27 -5.35
C GLU A 12 15.56 -7.76 -3.94
N LEU A 13 14.62 -7.72 -2.97
CA LEU A 13 14.85 -8.18 -1.59
C LEU A 13 14.62 -9.69 -1.42
N ASN A 14 13.75 -10.30 -2.20
CA ASN A 14 13.37 -11.71 -2.07
C ASN A 14 14.18 -12.61 -3.01
N LEU A 15 14.31 -12.21 -4.27
CA LEU A 15 14.87 -13.01 -5.35
C LEU A 15 16.29 -13.58 -5.06
N PRO A 16 17.23 -12.84 -4.43
CA PRO A 16 18.55 -13.39 -4.09
C PRO A 16 18.48 -14.67 -3.24
N HIS A 17 17.55 -14.73 -2.30
CA HIS A 17 17.40 -15.90 -1.41
C HIS A 17 16.80 -17.11 -2.14
N THR A 18 15.88 -16.87 -3.04
CA THR A 18 15.30 -17.89 -3.93
C THR A 18 16.38 -18.46 -4.84
N LEU A 19 17.11 -17.61 -5.54
CA LEU A 19 18.18 -18.02 -6.47
C LEU A 19 19.34 -18.75 -5.75
N GLU A 20 19.76 -18.26 -4.58
CA GLU A 20 20.80 -18.94 -3.79
C GLU A 20 20.37 -20.34 -3.38
N SER A 21 19.08 -20.57 -3.06
CA SER A 21 18.56 -21.90 -2.74
C SER A 21 18.57 -22.88 -3.92
N LEU A 22 18.72 -22.39 -5.15
CA LEU A 22 18.75 -23.15 -6.41
C LEU A 22 20.17 -23.37 -6.93
N ARG A 23 21.15 -22.71 -6.32
CA ARG A 23 22.52 -22.68 -6.82
C ARG A 23 23.15 -24.09 -6.85
N GLY A 24 23.75 -24.42 -8.00
CA GLY A 24 24.54 -25.64 -8.19
C GLY A 24 23.74 -26.94 -8.42
N TRP A 25 22.39 -26.88 -8.45
CA TRP A 25 21.57 -28.07 -8.69
C TRP A 25 20.42 -27.87 -9.71
N ALA A 26 19.92 -26.65 -9.90
CA ALA A 26 19.01 -26.35 -11.00
C ALA A 26 19.77 -26.36 -12.33
N THR A 27 19.19 -26.96 -13.38
CA THR A 27 19.83 -27.04 -14.71
C THR A 27 19.76 -25.69 -15.40
N ARG A 28 18.57 -25.09 -15.44
CA ARG A 28 18.32 -23.72 -15.95
C ARG A 28 17.28 -23.04 -15.07
N ILE A 29 17.41 -21.73 -14.95
CA ILE A 29 16.45 -20.88 -14.23
C ILE A 29 15.91 -19.87 -15.21
N PHE A 30 14.60 -19.86 -15.39
CA PHE A 30 13.86 -18.87 -16.18
C PHE A 30 13.18 -17.90 -15.22
N VAL A 31 13.43 -16.60 -15.41
CA VAL A 31 12.77 -15.52 -14.67
C VAL A 31 11.88 -14.76 -15.63
N VAL A 32 10.57 -14.78 -15.39
CA VAL A 32 9.60 -14.00 -16.19
C VAL A 32 9.29 -12.74 -15.43
N ASP A 33 9.81 -11.62 -15.92
CA ASP A 33 9.70 -10.32 -15.29
C ASP A 33 8.59 -9.47 -15.91
N SER A 34 7.77 -8.87 -15.05
CA SER A 34 6.60 -8.07 -15.44
C SER A 34 6.90 -6.56 -15.48
N GLY A 35 8.15 -6.17 -15.81
CA GLY A 35 8.58 -4.79 -15.91
C GLY A 35 9.05 -4.22 -14.56
N SER A 36 9.91 -4.94 -13.86
CA SER A 36 10.55 -4.46 -12.64
C SER A 36 11.34 -3.19 -12.86
N THR A 37 11.25 -2.26 -11.90
CA THR A 37 11.96 -0.97 -11.91
C THR A 37 13.10 -0.91 -10.88
N ASP A 38 13.22 -1.93 -10.05
CA ASP A 38 14.30 -2.14 -9.09
C ASP A 38 15.43 -3.00 -9.68
N ARG A 39 16.32 -3.53 -8.86
CA ARG A 39 17.44 -4.37 -9.32
C ARG A 39 17.07 -5.84 -9.58
N THR A 40 15.79 -6.20 -9.63
CA THR A 40 15.33 -7.58 -9.82
C THR A 40 15.95 -8.26 -11.03
N VAL A 41 15.90 -7.61 -12.20
CA VAL A 41 16.44 -8.14 -13.45
C VAL A 41 17.96 -8.32 -13.36
N GLN A 42 18.67 -7.30 -12.87
CA GLN A 42 20.13 -7.35 -12.70
C GLN A 42 20.57 -8.50 -11.77
N ILE A 43 19.82 -8.72 -10.69
CA ILE A 43 20.07 -9.81 -9.75
C ILE A 43 19.86 -11.18 -10.44
N ALA A 44 18.76 -11.34 -11.17
CA ALA A 44 18.50 -12.58 -11.90
C ALA A 44 19.63 -12.92 -12.88
N GLU A 45 20.10 -11.94 -13.65
CA GLU A 45 21.22 -12.09 -14.60
C GLU A 45 22.54 -12.44 -13.90
N GLN A 46 22.83 -11.83 -12.75
CA GLN A 46 24.04 -12.14 -11.95
C GLN A 46 24.08 -13.59 -11.46
N TYR A 47 22.92 -14.19 -11.22
CA TYR A 47 22.81 -15.62 -10.88
C TYR A 47 22.75 -16.55 -12.10
N GLY A 48 22.87 -16.01 -13.32
CA GLY A 48 22.86 -16.76 -14.59
C GLY A 48 21.46 -17.23 -15.00
N ALA A 49 20.41 -16.61 -14.52
CA ALA A 49 19.05 -16.91 -14.95
C ALA A 49 18.76 -16.31 -16.36
N VAL A 50 17.95 -17.01 -17.14
CA VAL A 50 17.40 -16.51 -18.40
C VAL A 50 16.21 -15.61 -18.07
N VAL A 51 16.39 -14.29 -18.26
CA VAL A 51 15.33 -13.32 -17.98
C VAL A 51 14.52 -13.05 -19.24
N VAL A 52 13.20 -13.15 -19.14
CA VAL A 52 12.24 -12.85 -20.20
C VAL A 52 11.24 -11.83 -19.70
N SER A 53 11.12 -10.72 -20.41
CA SER A 53 10.12 -9.69 -20.07
C SER A 53 8.77 -10.05 -20.70
N HIS A 54 7.72 -10.04 -19.85
CA HIS A 54 6.35 -10.26 -20.29
C HIS A 54 5.38 -9.39 -19.49
N ALA A 55 4.52 -8.66 -20.21
CA ALA A 55 3.54 -7.78 -19.58
C ALA A 55 2.61 -8.58 -18.64
N TRP A 56 2.23 -7.95 -17.52
CA TRP A 56 1.37 -8.61 -16.56
C TRP A 56 -0.08 -8.76 -17.07
N GLU A 57 -0.55 -9.99 -17.20
CA GLU A 57 -1.92 -10.32 -17.59
C GLU A 57 -2.73 -11.00 -16.46
N GLY A 58 -2.05 -11.50 -15.43
CA GLY A 58 -2.62 -12.24 -14.30
C GLY A 58 -1.69 -13.35 -13.84
N TYR A 59 -1.91 -13.87 -12.63
CA TYR A 59 -1.03 -14.91 -12.08
C TYR A 59 -1.05 -16.21 -12.86
N ALA A 60 -2.24 -16.72 -13.22
CA ALA A 60 -2.38 -17.94 -14.01
C ALA A 60 -1.90 -17.75 -15.45
N GLN A 61 -2.32 -16.65 -16.07
CA GLN A 61 -1.99 -16.29 -17.45
C GLN A 61 -0.49 -16.20 -17.66
N GLN A 62 0.21 -15.50 -16.75
CA GLN A 62 1.66 -15.35 -16.79
C GLN A 62 2.39 -16.71 -16.71
N LYS A 63 1.97 -17.57 -15.77
CA LYS A 63 2.57 -18.91 -15.62
C LYS A 63 2.27 -19.81 -16.82
N ASN A 64 1.04 -19.77 -17.33
CA ASN A 64 0.66 -20.54 -18.50
C ASN A 64 1.40 -20.06 -19.75
N TRP A 65 1.50 -18.73 -19.93
CA TRP A 65 2.30 -18.17 -21.03
C TRP A 65 3.74 -18.66 -20.97
N ALA A 66 4.37 -18.65 -19.78
CA ALA A 66 5.74 -19.14 -19.60
C ALA A 66 5.88 -20.62 -19.95
N LEU A 67 4.91 -21.46 -19.50
CA LEU A 67 4.92 -22.89 -19.82
C LEU A 67 4.76 -23.18 -21.31
N ASP A 68 4.05 -22.30 -22.06
CA ASP A 68 3.83 -22.46 -23.50
C ASP A 68 4.95 -21.90 -24.37
N ASN A 69 5.68 -20.87 -23.90
CA ASN A 69 6.60 -20.10 -24.75
C ASN A 69 8.09 -20.22 -24.39
N LEU A 70 8.42 -20.69 -23.18
CA LEU A 70 9.82 -20.83 -22.80
C LEU A 70 10.41 -22.18 -23.25
N PRO A 71 11.69 -22.21 -23.63
CA PRO A 71 12.34 -23.42 -24.16
C PRO A 71 12.77 -24.37 -23.04
N PHE A 72 11.81 -24.96 -22.31
CA PHE A 72 12.10 -25.97 -21.31
C PHE A 72 12.61 -27.25 -21.99
N GLU A 73 13.79 -27.73 -21.60
CA GLU A 73 14.40 -28.95 -22.14
C GLU A 73 14.54 -30.05 -21.08
N SER A 74 14.49 -29.68 -19.79
CA SER A 74 14.55 -30.65 -18.70
C SER A 74 13.23 -31.44 -18.61
N PRO A 75 13.30 -32.72 -18.24
CA PRO A 75 12.09 -33.54 -18.06
C PRO A 75 11.19 -33.05 -16.93
N TRP A 76 11.71 -32.24 -16.03
CA TRP A 76 11.01 -31.72 -14.86
C TRP A 76 11.06 -30.21 -14.79
N ILE A 77 9.94 -29.61 -14.39
CA ILE A 77 9.81 -28.19 -14.10
C ILE A 77 9.45 -28.00 -12.63
N LEU A 78 10.17 -27.09 -11.96
CA LEU A 78 9.84 -26.57 -10.63
C LEU A 78 9.40 -25.12 -10.77
N ILE A 79 8.19 -24.79 -10.32
CA ILE A 79 7.71 -23.40 -10.27
C ILE A 79 7.86 -22.87 -8.85
N LEU A 80 8.49 -21.72 -8.71
CA LEU A 80 8.64 -21.01 -7.44
C LEU A 80 8.12 -19.56 -7.58
N ASP A 81 7.56 -19.06 -6.51
CA ASP A 81 7.34 -17.63 -6.37
C ASP A 81 8.67 -16.97 -5.90
N ALA A 82 8.91 -15.70 -6.21
CA ALA A 82 10.20 -15.03 -5.92
C ALA A 82 10.51 -14.91 -4.41
N ASP A 83 9.53 -15.13 -3.55
CA ASP A 83 9.64 -15.16 -2.08
C ASP A 83 9.63 -16.59 -1.50
N GLU A 84 9.86 -17.62 -2.35
CA GLU A 84 9.96 -19.02 -1.96
C GLU A 84 11.40 -19.53 -2.10
N SER A 85 11.90 -20.26 -1.11
CA SER A 85 13.22 -20.90 -1.15
C SER A 85 13.15 -22.38 -0.80
N VAL A 86 13.99 -23.17 -1.49
CA VAL A 86 14.06 -24.62 -1.31
C VAL A 86 14.97 -24.93 -0.12
N SER A 87 14.47 -25.67 0.88
CA SER A 87 15.34 -26.12 1.98
C SER A 87 16.35 -27.18 1.49
N PRO A 88 17.51 -27.33 2.16
CA PRO A 88 18.50 -28.36 1.78
C PRO A 88 17.89 -29.77 1.72
N GLU A 89 17.04 -30.11 2.66
CA GLU A 89 16.39 -31.43 2.73
C GLU A 89 15.39 -31.61 1.57
N LEU A 90 14.65 -30.53 1.19
CA LEU A 90 13.75 -30.57 0.05
C LEU A 90 14.53 -30.69 -1.27
N ARG A 91 15.64 -29.98 -1.40
CA ARG A 91 16.54 -30.10 -2.55
C ARG A 91 16.98 -31.54 -2.75
N ASP A 92 17.49 -32.19 -1.67
CA ASP A 92 17.99 -33.53 -1.73
C ASP A 92 16.87 -34.52 -2.08
N GLU A 93 15.67 -34.35 -1.54
CA GLU A 93 14.48 -35.13 -1.92
C GLU A 93 14.11 -34.96 -3.40
N ILE A 94 14.08 -33.71 -3.92
CA ILE A 94 13.84 -33.43 -5.34
C ILE A 94 14.89 -34.12 -6.21
N LEU A 95 16.17 -34.02 -5.85
CA LEU A 95 17.25 -34.66 -6.62
C LEU A 95 17.12 -36.18 -6.69
N THR A 96 16.60 -36.83 -5.66
CA THR A 96 16.34 -38.29 -5.69
C THR A 96 15.29 -38.68 -6.72
N ILE A 97 14.39 -37.72 -7.11
CA ILE A 97 13.32 -37.95 -8.06
C ILE A 97 13.79 -37.60 -9.48
N VAL A 98 14.33 -36.39 -9.66
CA VAL A 98 14.64 -35.83 -10.99
C VAL A 98 15.88 -36.49 -11.63
N ASN A 99 16.70 -37.19 -10.86
CA ASN A 99 17.84 -38.00 -11.35
C ASN A 99 17.44 -39.40 -11.80
N ARG A 100 16.18 -39.82 -11.59
CA ARG A 100 15.67 -41.10 -12.16
C ARG A 100 15.22 -40.87 -13.59
N ASP A 101 15.13 -41.96 -14.37
CA ASP A 101 14.45 -41.91 -15.65
C ASP A 101 12.97 -41.44 -15.42
N PRO A 102 12.53 -40.36 -16.03
CA PRO A 102 11.19 -39.81 -15.86
C PRO A 102 10.06 -40.85 -16.13
N ASN A 103 10.34 -41.82 -17.03
CA ASN A 103 9.39 -42.86 -17.35
C ASN A 103 9.22 -43.91 -16.21
N THR A 104 10.20 -44.04 -15.33
CA THR A 104 10.12 -44.90 -14.18
C THR A 104 9.44 -44.29 -12.96
N VAL A 105 9.22 -42.97 -12.98
CA VAL A 105 8.51 -42.25 -11.92
C VAL A 105 7.01 -42.20 -12.27
N GLU A 106 6.20 -42.90 -11.49
CA GLU A 106 4.75 -43.02 -11.72
C GLU A 106 4.05 -41.65 -11.64
N ALA A 107 4.42 -40.83 -10.66
CA ALA A 107 3.81 -39.51 -10.45
C ALA A 107 4.17 -38.51 -11.57
N SER A 108 3.17 -37.82 -12.12
CA SER A 108 3.33 -36.73 -13.08
C SER A 108 3.58 -35.37 -12.39
N GLY A 109 3.25 -35.25 -11.10
CA GLY A 109 3.48 -34.05 -10.32
C GLY A 109 3.56 -34.32 -8.82
N PHE A 110 4.20 -33.37 -8.11
CA PHE A 110 4.42 -33.46 -6.68
C PHE A 110 3.91 -32.22 -5.94
N GLN A 111 3.13 -32.48 -4.90
CA GLN A 111 2.68 -31.50 -3.93
C GLN A 111 3.83 -31.23 -2.93
N ILE A 112 4.18 -29.98 -2.74
CA ILE A 112 5.18 -29.54 -1.78
C ILE A 112 4.50 -28.78 -0.65
N ASN A 113 4.83 -29.12 0.59
CA ASN A 113 4.26 -28.43 1.75
C ASN A 113 5.03 -27.15 2.01
N ARG A 114 4.33 -26.01 1.98
CA ARG A 114 4.89 -24.69 2.16
C ARG A 114 4.74 -24.23 3.61
N VAL A 115 5.84 -23.81 4.24
CA VAL A 115 5.83 -23.16 5.55
C VAL A 115 5.99 -21.66 5.41
N PHE A 116 5.05 -20.92 5.97
CA PHE A 116 5.09 -19.46 5.98
C PHE A 116 6.00 -18.95 7.10
N VAL A 117 6.92 -18.04 6.77
CA VAL A 117 7.76 -17.35 7.76
C VAL A 117 7.18 -15.95 8.00
N PHE A 118 6.81 -15.67 9.23
CA PHE A 118 6.26 -14.40 9.62
C PHE A 118 7.07 -13.77 10.75
N LEU A 119 7.57 -12.56 10.53
CA LEU A 119 8.48 -11.88 11.43
C LEU A 119 9.64 -12.78 11.85
N GLY A 120 10.23 -13.50 10.85
CA GLY A 120 11.36 -14.42 10.98
C GLY A 120 11.10 -15.68 11.79
N ARG A 121 9.85 -16.07 12.00
CA ARG A 121 9.45 -17.32 12.66
C ARG A 121 8.60 -18.18 11.73
N LYS A 122 8.95 -19.45 11.59
CA LYS A 122 8.14 -20.44 10.87
C LYS A 122 6.80 -20.62 11.58
N ILE A 123 5.69 -20.55 10.84
CA ILE A 123 4.32 -20.68 11.34
C ILE A 123 3.82 -22.09 11.02
N PHE A 124 3.63 -22.92 12.04
CA PHE A 124 3.13 -24.28 11.90
C PHE A 124 1.66 -24.45 12.30
N HIS A 125 1.07 -23.41 12.89
CA HIS A 125 -0.30 -23.39 13.36
C HIS A 125 -1.10 -22.26 12.68
N CYS A 126 -2.02 -21.63 13.35
CA CYS A 126 -2.88 -20.55 12.82
C CYS A 126 -3.74 -20.97 11.61
N GLY A 127 -3.72 -22.22 11.18
CA GLY A 127 -4.40 -22.71 9.98
C GLY A 127 -3.66 -22.42 8.66
N TYR A 128 -2.40 -22.03 8.72
CA TYR A 128 -1.52 -21.81 7.58
C TYR A 128 -0.74 -23.06 7.17
N TYR A 129 -0.60 -24.01 8.08
CA TYR A 129 0.10 -25.25 7.85
C TYR A 129 -0.80 -26.45 8.19
N PRO A 130 -0.74 -27.56 7.43
CA PRO A 130 -0.02 -27.75 6.16
C PRO A 130 -0.61 -26.96 5.01
N SER A 131 0.24 -26.44 4.08
CA SER A 131 -0.16 -25.72 2.87
C SER A 131 0.45 -26.44 1.66
N TRP A 132 -0.31 -27.37 1.10
CA TRP A 132 0.13 -28.18 -0.04
C TRP A 132 -0.07 -27.41 -1.35
N ASN A 133 1.01 -27.29 -2.14
CA ASN A 133 0.99 -26.65 -3.45
C ASN A 133 1.72 -27.56 -4.44
N LEU A 134 1.13 -27.76 -5.61
CA LEU A 134 1.79 -28.47 -6.67
C LEU A 134 2.83 -27.54 -7.30
N ARG A 135 4.11 -27.92 -7.17
CA ARG A 135 5.23 -27.06 -7.60
C ARG A 135 6.20 -27.80 -8.53
N LEU A 136 6.37 -29.12 -8.39
CA LEU A 136 7.24 -29.94 -9.23
C LEU A 136 6.38 -30.87 -10.12
N PHE A 137 6.66 -30.89 -11.43
CA PHE A 137 5.89 -31.72 -12.38
C PHE A 137 6.71 -32.04 -13.65
N LYS A 138 6.30 -33.08 -14.35
CA LYS A 138 6.87 -33.43 -15.66
C LYS A 138 6.52 -32.40 -16.70
N THR A 139 7.49 -32.05 -17.54
CA THR A 139 7.33 -31.06 -18.61
C THR A 139 6.16 -31.43 -19.53
N GLY A 140 5.29 -30.44 -19.83
CA GLY A 140 4.08 -30.63 -20.63
C GLY A 140 2.90 -31.29 -19.93
N LYS A 141 3.02 -31.66 -18.62
CA LYS A 141 1.96 -32.38 -17.89
C LYS A 141 1.16 -31.51 -16.91
N ALA A 142 1.43 -30.20 -16.79
CA ALA A 142 0.72 -29.34 -15.84
C ALA A 142 0.37 -27.99 -16.44
N ARG A 143 -0.77 -27.43 -16.00
CA ARG A 143 -1.28 -26.11 -16.40
C ARG A 143 -2.11 -25.50 -15.27
N TYR A 144 -2.10 -24.16 -15.15
CA TYR A 144 -2.95 -23.44 -14.22
C TYR A 144 -4.37 -23.29 -14.76
N GLU A 145 -5.38 -23.40 -13.89
CA GLU A 145 -6.77 -23.03 -14.21
C GLU A 145 -6.82 -21.55 -14.60
N ASP A 146 -7.62 -21.21 -15.61
CA ASP A 146 -7.86 -19.83 -16.01
C ASP A 146 -8.84 -19.16 -15.03
N ARG A 147 -8.29 -18.61 -13.92
CA ARG A 147 -9.05 -17.90 -12.87
C ARG A 147 -8.31 -16.64 -12.47
N LEU A 148 -9.06 -15.61 -12.10
CA LEU A 148 -8.51 -14.32 -11.68
C LEU A 148 -7.83 -14.36 -10.30
N VAL A 149 -8.30 -15.21 -9.39
CA VAL A 149 -7.77 -15.35 -8.02
C VAL A 149 -7.91 -16.79 -7.53
N HIS A 150 -6.92 -17.29 -6.78
CA HIS A 150 -6.89 -18.67 -6.25
C HIS A 150 -6.88 -19.76 -7.32
N GLU A 151 -6.06 -19.56 -8.34
CA GLU A 151 -5.80 -20.55 -9.38
C GLU A 151 -5.14 -21.81 -8.82
N HIS A 152 -5.61 -22.96 -9.27
CA HIS A 152 -5.02 -24.25 -8.95
C HIS A 152 -4.30 -24.81 -10.17
N MET A 153 -3.18 -25.50 -9.93
CA MET A 153 -2.49 -26.24 -10.99
C MET A 153 -3.19 -27.58 -11.21
N ILE A 154 -3.53 -27.86 -12.44
CA ILE A 154 -4.06 -29.14 -12.92
C ILE A 154 -2.91 -29.93 -13.53
N VAL A 155 -2.80 -31.22 -13.20
CA VAL A 155 -1.78 -32.12 -13.72
C VAL A 155 -2.46 -33.27 -14.45
N ASP A 156 -1.95 -33.57 -15.66
CA ASP A 156 -2.34 -34.76 -16.42
C ASP A 156 -1.56 -35.98 -15.89
N GLY A 157 -2.22 -36.76 -15.02
CA GLY A 157 -1.69 -37.96 -14.42
C GLY A 157 -1.67 -37.94 -12.87
N PRO A 158 -1.14 -39.02 -12.26
CA PRO A 158 -1.11 -39.14 -10.81
C PRO A 158 -0.18 -38.12 -10.15
N THR A 159 -0.56 -37.67 -8.95
CA THR A 159 0.26 -36.77 -8.13
C THR A 159 0.65 -37.41 -6.82
N SER A 160 1.80 -37.02 -6.29
CA SER A 160 2.35 -37.49 -5.00
C SER A 160 2.75 -36.32 -4.12
N TYR A 161 3.24 -36.60 -2.91
CA TYR A 161 3.59 -35.59 -1.90
C TYR A 161 5.07 -35.71 -1.54
N LEU A 162 5.75 -34.56 -1.44
CA LEU A 162 7.10 -34.49 -0.87
C LEU A 162 7.02 -34.27 0.64
N LYS A 163 8.02 -34.78 1.36
CA LYS A 163 8.07 -34.76 2.83
C LYS A 163 8.62 -33.46 3.38
N HIS A 164 9.59 -32.86 2.67
CA HIS A 164 10.31 -31.69 3.13
C HIS A 164 9.65 -30.37 2.69
N LEU A 165 10.12 -29.26 3.26
CA LEU A 165 9.39 -28.00 3.25
C LEU A 165 9.95 -26.99 2.23
N LEU A 166 9.05 -26.34 1.53
CA LEU A 166 9.30 -25.10 0.82
C LEU A 166 9.12 -23.92 1.79
N ILE A 167 10.11 -23.04 1.89
CA ILE A 167 10.10 -21.90 2.79
C ILE A 167 9.55 -20.70 2.04
N HIS A 168 8.51 -20.06 2.58
CA HIS A 168 7.91 -18.85 1.99
C HIS A 168 8.10 -17.67 2.96
N GLU A 169 8.95 -16.72 2.57
CA GLU A 169 9.30 -15.55 3.39
C GLU A 169 9.33 -14.28 2.54
N ASP A 170 8.33 -13.43 2.67
CA ASP A 170 8.35 -12.09 2.06
C ASP A 170 9.17 -11.12 2.92
N ARG A 171 10.33 -10.69 2.41
CA ARG A 171 11.32 -9.85 3.09
C ARG A 171 11.08 -8.35 2.91
N ARG A 172 10.05 -7.96 2.16
CA ARG A 172 9.68 -6.55 1.95
C ARG A 172 9.05 -5.90 3.19
N GLY A 173 8.83 -6.69 4.25
CA GLY A 173 8.39 -6.20 5.55
C GLY A 173 6.88 -5.97 5.70
N LEU A 174 6.52 -5.54 6.92
CA LEU A 174 5.10 -5.38 7.30
C LEU A 174 4.38 -4.30 6.52
N GLU A 175 5.06 -3.24 6.07
CA GLU A 175 4.44 -2.20 5.26
C GLU A 175 3.89 -2.76 3.96
N HIS A 176 4.72 -3.53 3.23
CA HIS A 176 4.33 -4.18 1.99
C HIS A 176 3.22 -5.21 2.24
N PHE A 177 3.38 -6.04 3.26
CA PHE A 177 2.38 -7.03 3.64
C PHE A 177 1.01 -6.38 3.89
N PHE A 178 0.97 -5.24 4.57
CA PHE A 178 -0.25 -4.48 4.83
C PHE A 178 -0.85 -3.85 3.58
N ALA A 179 -0.04 -3.21 2.75
CA ALA A 179 -0.48 -2.61 1.50
C ALA A 179 -1.12 -3.67 0.58
N LYS A 180 -0.49 -4.84 0.46
CA LYS A 180 -1.00 -6.00 -0.27
C LYS A 180 -2.37 -6.45 0.25
N HIS A 181 -2.53 -6.61 1.57
CA HIS A 181 -3.79 -7.04 2.18
C HIS A 181 -4.87 -5.95 2.15
N ASN A 182 -4.50 -4.67 2.23
CA ASN A 182 -5.45 -3.57 2.05
C ASN A 182 -6.05 -3.61 0.64
N ARG A 183 -5.24 -3.85 -0.40
CA ARG A 183 -5.70 -4.01 -1.79
C ARG A 183 -6.58 -5.25 -1.95
N TYR A 184 -6.13 -6.41 -1.46
CA TYR A 184 -6.90 -7.65 -1.55
C TYR A 184 -8.25 -7.57 -0.84
N SER A 185 -8.34 -6.91 0.33
CA SER A 185 -9.62 -6.71 1.02
C SER A 185 -10.60 -5.85 0.23
N SER A 186 -10.10 -4.92 -0.62
CA SER A 186 -10.97 -4.15 -1.52
C SER A 186 -11.50 -4.99 -2.68
N LEU A 187 -10.65 -5.85 -3.26
CA LEU A 187 -11.05 -6.77 -4.32
C LEU A 187 -12.06 -7.80 -3.81
N GLU A 188 -11.81 -8.44 -2.67
CA GLU A 188 -12.76 -9.39 -2.07
C GLU A 188 -14.10 -8.72 -1.70
N ALA A 189 -14.06 -7.51 -1.15
CA ALA A 189 -15.29 -6.77 -0.81
C ALA A 189 -16.11 -6.45 -2.07
N ARG A 190 -15.46 -6.10 -3.18
CA ARG A 190 -16.09 -5.85 -4.47
C ARG A 190 -16.67 -7.14 -5.07
N GLU A 191 -15.92 -8.24 -5.07
CA GLU A 191 -16.40 -9.55 -5.55
C GLU A 191 -17.67 -9.99 -4.80
N ILE A 192 -17.68 -9.86 -3.46
CA ILE A 192 -18.86 -10.16 -2.65
C ILE A 192 -20.04 -9.23 -3.00
N PHE A 193 -19.77 -7.98 -3.35
CA PHE A 193 -20.78 -6.98 -3.67
C PHE A 193 -21.39 -7.17 -5.07
N GLU A 194 -20.56 -7.46 -6.09
CA GLU A 194 -20.96 -7.58 -7.50
C GLU A 194 -21.59 -8.94 -7.81
N HIS A 195 -21.16 -10.01 -7.14
CA HIS A 195 -21.63 -11.39 -7.38
C HIS A 195 -22.47 -11.96 -6.22
N PRO A 196 -23.62 -11.35 -5.89
CA PRO A 196 -24.46 -11.80 -4.78
C PRO A 196 -25.21 -13.12 -5.05
N GLN A 197 -25.16 -13.66 -6.27
CA GLN A 197 -26.11 -14.66 -6.76
C GLN A 197 -25.62 -16.11 -6.79
N ASP A 198 -24.35 -16.40 -6.52
CA ASP A 198 -23.83 -17.77 -6.57
C ASP A 198 -24.29 -18.61 -5.35
N TRP A 199 -25.59 -18.84 -5.27
CA TRP A 199 -26.20 -19.75 -4.31
C TRP A 199 -26.14 -21.19 -4.85
N PRO A 200 -25.33 -22.09 -4.26
CA PRO A 200 -25.21 -23.46 -4.74
C PRO A 200 -26.45 -24.34 -4.43
N GLY A 201 -27.51 -23.76 -3.88
CA GLY A 201 -28.67 -24.51 -3.35
C GLY A 201 -28.32 -25.33 -2.11
N ILE A 202 -29.35 -25.75 -1.35
CA ILE A 202 -29.17 -26.60 -0.15
C ILE A 202 -28.47 -27.92 -0.49
N GLY A 203 -28.81 -28.53 -1.65
CA GLY A 203 -28.19 -29.78 -2.10
C GLY A 203 -26.73 -29.67 -2.51
N GLY A 204 -26.33 -28.54 -3.13
CA GLY A 204 -24.91 -28.25 -3.44
C GLY A 204 -24.08 -27.99 -2.21
N MET A 205 -24.64 -27.32 -1.20
CA MET A 205 -23.95 -27.07 0.09
C MET A 205 -23.63 -28.34 0.88
N MET A 206 -24.45 -29.40 0.73
CA MET A 206 -24.23 -30.67 1.43
C MET A 206 -23.18 -31.53 0.72
N LYS A 207 -23.07 -31.46 -0.61
CA LYS A 207 -22.15 -32.31 -1.40
C LYS A 207 -20.77 -31.74 -1.59
N ASP A 208 -20.61 -30.41 -1.68
CA ASP A 208 -19.32 -29.75 -1.93
C ASP A 208 -18.85 -28.92 -0.75
N ARG A 209 -17.74 -29.38 -0.11
CA ARG A 209 -17.09 -28.65 1.00
C ARG A 209 -16.53 -27.29 0.58
N VAL A 210 -16.11 -27.15 -0.68
CA VAL A 210 -15.55 -25.90 -1.21
C VAL A 210 -16.67 -24.89 -1.43
N ALA A 211 -17.76 -25.29 -2.08
CA ALA A 211 -18.95 -24.46 -2.28
C ALA A 211 -19.54 -23.99 -0.94
N ARG A 212 -19.62 -24.88 0.06
CA ARG A 212 -20.06 -24.52 1.42
C ARG A 212 -19.16 -23.48 2.09
N ARG A 213 -17.82 -23.63 2.00
CA ARG A 213 -16.87 -22.65 2.54
C ARG A 213 -17.00 -21.31 1.83
N ARG A 214 -17.11 -21.30 0.50
CA ARG A 214 -17.32 -20.07 -0.29
C ARG A 214 -18.61 -19.36 0.11
N PHE A 215 -19.71 -20.08 0.20
CA PHE A 215 -21.00 -19.55 0.63
C PHE A 215 -20.94 -18.94 2.03
N LEU A 216 -20.38 -19.64 3.01
CA LEU A 216 -20.21 -19.11 4.37
C LEU A 216 -19.36 -17.83 4.35
N LYS A 217 -18.23 -17.84 3.60
CA LYS A 217 -17.34 -16.68 3.50
C LYS A 217 -18.00 -15.47 2.83
N SER A 218 -18.79 -15.67 1.77
CA SER A 218 -19.37 -14.57 0.98
C SER A 218 -20.71 -14.06 1.51
N ARG A 219 -21.51 -14.91 2.17
CA ARG A 219 -22.90 -14.56 2.56
C ARG A 219 -23.14 -14.42 4.05
N VAL A 220 -22.50 -15.25 4.85
CA VAL A 220 -22.75 -15.30 6.30
C VAL A 220 -21.77 -14.43 7.05
N VAL A 221 -20.47 -14.61 6.79
CA VAL A 221 -19.40 -13.93 7.51
C VAL A 221 -19.47 -12.39 7.37
N PRO A 222 -19.68 -11.79 6.17
CA PRO A 222 -19.76 -10.34 6.04
C PRO A 222 -20.93 -9.68 6.77
N LYS A 223 -21.99 -10.46 7.06
CA LYS A 223 -23.17 -9.97 7.79
C LYS A 223 -23.03 -10.09 9.31
N LEU A 224 -22.06 -10.87 9.79
CA LEU A 224 -21.84 -11.03 11.23
C LEU A 224 -20.98 -9.87 11.76
N PRO A 225 -21.49 -9.05 12.68
CA PRO A 225 -20.78 -7.85 13.16
C PRO A 225 -19.46 -8.16 13.88
N VAL A 226 -19.25 -9.40 14.27
CA VAL A 226 -18.07 -9.89 15.03
C VAL A 226 -17.28 -10.96 14.28
N SER A 227 -17.43 -11.08 12.96
CA SER A 227 -16.76 -12.10 12.15
C SER A 227 -15.24 -12.13 12.36
N TRP A 228 -14.62 -10.96 12.45
CA TRP A 228 -13.20 -10.80 12.70
C TRP A 228 -12.77 -11.34 14.08
N VAL A 229 -13.62 -11.24 15.11
CA VAL A 229 -13.37 -11.84 16.43
C VAL A 229 -13.42 -13.37 16.34
N LEU A 230 -14.45 -13.89 15.67
CA LEU A 230 -14.58 -15.33 15.44
C LEU A 230 -13.39 -15.87 14.63
N ARG A 231 -12.92 -15.10 13.64
CA ARG A 231 -11.71 -15.45 12.87
C ARG A 231 -10.47 -15.53 13.74
N PHE A 232 -10.28 -14.53 14.63
CA PHE A 232 -9.18 -14.54 15.58
C PHE A 232 -9.23 -15.78 16.49
N PHE A 233 -10.37 -16.05 17.14
CA PHE A 233 -10.52 -17.22 18.01
C PHE A 233 -10.32 -18.54 17.25
N TYR A 234 -10.86 -18.64 16.05
CA TYR A 234 -10.64 -19.81 15.20
C TYR A 234 -9.14 -20.06 14.95
N MET A 235 -8.40 -19.04 14.55
CA MET A 235 -6.99 -19.19 14.23
C MET A 235 -6.11 -19.38 15.49
N TYR A 236 -6.35 -18.58 16.51
CA TYR A 236 -5.50 -18.54 17.69
C TYR A 236 -5.76 -19.71 18.64
N VAL A 237 -7.04 -20.05 18.88
CA VAL A 237 -7.44 -21.10 19.81
C VAL A 237 -7.65 -22.43 19.08
N LEU A 238 -8.59 -22.52 18.12
CA LEU A 238 -8.96 -23.79 17.49
C LEU A 238 -7.89 -24.31 16.53
N ARG A 239 -7.10 -23.42 15.88
CA ARG A 239 -5.96 -23.80 15.04
C ARG A 239 -4.62 -23.66 15.76
N LEU A 240 -4.66 -23.59 17.09
CA LEU A 240 -3.51 -23.62 18.01
C LEU A 240 -2.45 -22.55 17.72
N GLY A 241 -2.86 -21.38 17.17
CA GLY A 241 -1.95 -20.28 16.82
C GLY A 241 -1.12 -19.76 18.00
N PHE A 242 -1.54 -20.01 19.26
CA PHE A 242 -0.77 -19.65 20.45
C PHE A 242 0.54 -20.46 20.58
N LEU A 243 0.65 -21.63 19.95
CA LEU A 243 1.88 -22.43 19.93
C LEU A 243 2.97 -21.80 19.06
N ASP A 244 2.61 -20.97 18.07
CA ASP A 244 3.59 -20.18 17.31
C ASP A 244 4.07 -18.93 18.09
N GLY A 245 3.69 -18.82 19.36
CA GLY A 245 4.11 -17.76 20.27
C GLY A 245 3.62 -16.37 19.83
N TRP A 246 4.47 -15.35 20.04
CA TRP A 246 4.08 -13.98 19.72
C TRP A 246 3.88 -13.74 18.21
N ALA A 247 4.61 -14.43 17.34
CA ALA A 247 4.42 -14.34 15.89
C ALA A 247 3.04 -14.85 15.48
N GLY A 248 2.60 -15.98 16.06
CA GLY A 248 1.24 -16.51 15.88
C GLY A 248 0.17 -15.54 16.41
N TRP A 249 0.38 -14.94 17.57
CA TRP A 249 -0.50 -13.88 18.08
C TRP A 249 -0.62 -12.71 17.09
N LYS A 250 0.51 -12.20 16.59
CA LYS A 250 0.55 -11.11 15.62
C LYS A 250 -0.14 -11.51 14.32
N LEU A 251 0.15 -12.67 13.77
CA LEU A 251 -0.47 -13.15 12.53
C LEU A 251 -1.99 -13.30 12.67
N CYS A 252 -2.47 -13.89 13.76
CA CYS A 252 -3.91 -14.04 14.00
C CYS A 252 -4.64 -12.70 14.09
N ASN A 253 -4.05 -11.70 14.78
CA ASN A 253 -4.59 -10.34 14.80
C ASN A 253 -4.60 -9.70 13.41
N PHE A 254 -3.58 -9.97 12.61
CA PHE A 254 -3.43 -9.45 11.27
C PHE A 254 -4.53 -9.96 10.34
N ILE A 255 -4.72 -11.26 10.31
CA ILE A 255 -5.74 -11.90 9.46
C ILE A 255 -7.15 -11.56 9.95
N SER A 256 -7.33 -11.43 11.26
CA SER A 256 -8.56 -10.90 11.86
C SER A 256 -8.84 -9.45 11.41
N THR A 257 -7.81 -8.61 11.32
CA THR A 257 -7.91 -7.25 10.78
C THR A 257 -8.28 -7.26 9.29
N TYR A 258 -7.68 -8.13 8.51
CA TYR A 258 -8.02 -8.32 7.09
C TYR A 258 -9.51 -8.68 6.89
N GLU A 259 -10.04 -9.60 7.70
CA GLU A 259 -11.47 -9.96 7.71
C GLU A 259 -12.36 -8.74 8.05
N PHE A 260 -11.97 -7.96 9.05
CA PHE A 260 -12.66 -6.71 9.41
C PHE A 260 -12.67 -5.70 8.26
N LEU A 261 -11.55 -5.56 7.53
CA LEU A 261 -11.45 -4.64 6.39
C LEU A 261 -12.36 -5.08 5.24
N ILE A 262 -12.42 -6.37 4.91
CA ILE A 262 -13.35 -6.89 3.90
C ILE A 262 -14.79 -6.53 4.27
N GLN A 263 -15.20 -6.83 5.51
CA GLN A 263 -16.53 -6.56 6.00
C GLN A 263 -16.89 -5.07 5.93
N THR A 264 -15.98 -4.20 6.39
CA THR A 264 -16.23 -2.76 6.47
C THR A 264 -16.29 -2.13 5.08
N LYS A 265 -15.40 -2.52 4.16
CA LYS A 265 -15.41 -2.07 2.76
C LYS A 265 -16.65 -2.57 1.99
N TYR A 266 -17.10 -3.78 2.25
CA TYR A 266 -18.37 -4.27 1.71
C TYR A 266 -19.57 -3.42 2.20
N GLN A 267 -19.60 -3.08 3.48
CA GLN A 267 -20.64 -2.20 4.06
C GLN A 267 -20.58 -0.77 3.47
N GLU A 268 -19.38 -0.26 3.21
CA GLU A 268 -19.15 1.01 2.51
C GLU A 268 -19.76 0.98 1.10
N LEU A 269 -19.49 -0.06 0.30
CA LEU A 269 -20.08 -0.23 -1.04
C LEU A 269 -21.61 -0.32 -0.98
N CYS A 270 -22.17 -1.11 -0.05
CA CYS A 270 -23.61 -1.21 0.16
C CYS A 270 -24.26 0.15 0.49
N ARG A 271 -23.59 0.97 1.29
CA ARG A 271 -24.05 2.31 1.64
C ARG A 271 -24.02 3.26 0.44
N LEU A 272 -22.92 3.29 -0.31
CA LEU A 272 -22.79 4.11 -1.52
C LEU A 272 -23.90 3.78 -2.53
N ARG A 273 -24.17 2.49 -2.75
CA ARG A 273 -25.27 2.06 -3.62
C ARG A 273 -26.64 2.58 -3.16
N LYS A 274 -26.91 2.60 -1.85
CA LYS A 274 -28.16 3.14 -1.32
C LYS A 274 -28.27 4.64 -1.54
N LEU A 275 -27.19 5.39 -1.34
CA LEU A 275 -27.17 6.82 -1.57
C LEU A 275 -27.46 7.16 -3.05
N ASN A 276 -26.84 6.45 -3.98
CA ASN A 276 -27.10 6.61 -5.42
C ASN A 276 -28.55 6.23 -5.85
N GLN A 277 -29.24 5.40 -5.07
CA GLN A 277 -30.63 5.00 -5.35
C GLN A 277 -31.66 5.97 -4.71
N THR A 278 -31.27 6.79 -3.73
CA THR A 278 -32.17 7.72 -3.03
C THR A 278 -32.17 9.13 -3.61
N GLU A 279 -31.30 9.47 -4.55
CA GLU A 279 -31.41 10.69 -5.32
C GLU A 279 -32.40 10.52 -6.49
N PRO A 280 -33.61 11.09 -6.44
CA PRO A 280 -34.45 11.17 -7.61
C PRO A 280 -33.80 12.15 -8.59
N THR A 281 -33.61 11.69 -9.79
CA THR A 281 -33.24 12.40 -11.00
C THR A 281 -33.81 13.84 -11.02
N LEU A 282 -33.04 14.84 -10.60
CA LEU A 282 -33.27 16.25 -10.92
C LEU A 282 -32.78 16.57 -12.35
N ALA A 283 -32.71 15.58 -13.23
CA ALA A 283 -32.42 15.70 -14.67
C ALA A 283 -33.72 15.63 -15.52
N GLY A 284 -34.84 16.12 -14.99
CA GLY A 284 -36.15 16.10 -15.65
C GLY A 284 -36.80 17.47 -15.76
N ALA A 285 -36.06 18.51 -16.19
CA ALA A 285 -36.69 19.74 -16.63
C ALA A 285 -35.88 20.36 -17.79
N GLY A 286 -36.31 19.99 -19.01
CA GLY A 286 -36.11 20.78 -20.21
C GLY A 286 -34.79 20.62 -20.95
N LEU A 287 -34.74 19.61 -21.85
CA LEU A 287 -34.24 19.74 -23.21
C LEU A 287 -34.66 18.45 -23.95
N SER A 288 -35.72 18.56 -24.75
CA SER A 288 -36.14 17.61 -25.75
C SER A 288 -35.00 17.41 -26.77
N GLN A 289 -34.43 16.24 -26.82
CA GLN A 289 -33.68 15.77 -28.00
C GLN A 289 -34.53 14.74 -28.77
N PRO A 290 -34.45 14.72 -30.08
CA PRO A 290 -35.30 13.87 -30.91
C PRO A 290 -34.91 12.42 -30.80
N GLU A 291 -35.91 11.59 -30.57
CA GLU A 291 -35.78 10.11 -30.67
C GLU A 291 -35.45 9.75 -32.11
N GLY A 292 -34.30 9.13 -32.29
CA GLY A 292 -33.85 8.45 -33.51
C GLY A 292 -33.37 7.05 -33.19
N GLU A 293 -34.22 6.11 -33.52
CA GLU A 293 -34.04 4.69 -33.68
C GLU A 293 -32.60 4.12 -33.62
N ILE A 294 -32.19 3.51 -32.50
CA ILE A 294 -31.24 2.40 -32.43
C ILE A 294 -31.65 1.45 -31.29
N SER A 295 -32.66 0.64 -31.54
CA SER A 295 -32.99 -0.50 -30.69
C SER A 295 -33.64 -1.55 -31.56
N ALA A 296 -32.87 -2.39 -32.24
CA ALA A 296 -33.29 -3.71 -32.75
C ALA A 296 -32.20 -4.42 -33.60
N GLU A 297 -30.95 -4.48 -33.18
CA GLU A 297 -29.98 -5.31 -33.93
C GLU A 297 -28.86 -5.95 -33.06
N MET A 298 -29.21 -6.40 -31.86
CA MET A 298 -28.25 -7.15 -31.01
C MET A 298 -28.78 -8.54 -30.60
N GLU A 299 -29.64 -9.11 -31.39
CA GLU A 299 -30.09 -10.53 -31.24
C GLU A 299 -30.01 -11.32 -32.56
N ARG A 300 -28.88 -11.33 -33.24
CA ARG A 300 -28.56 -12.39 -34.21
C ARG A 300 -27.04 -12.47 -34.41
N GLY A 301 -26.45 -13.48 -33.79
CA GLY A 301 -25.05 -13.81 -34.03
C GLY A 301 -24.74 -14.11 -35.49
N LYS A 302 -23.92 -13.30 -36.12
CA LYS A 302 -23.14 -13.68 -37.31
C LYS A 302 -21.77 -12.98 -37.20
N ALA A 303 -20.74 -13.81 -37.29
CA ALA A 303 -19.35 -13.42 -37.33
C ALA A 303 -19.07 -12.44 -38.49
N VAL A 304 -18.35 -11.35 -38.20
CA VAL A 304 -17.82 -10.42 -39.20
C VAL A 304 -16.34 -10.77 -39.43
N PRO A 305 -15.90 -10.97 -40.68
CA PRO A 305 -14.50 -11.29 -40.96
C PRO A 305 -13.58 -10.08 -40.83
N ALA A 306 -12.36 -10.32 -40.34
CA ALA A 306 -11.31 -9.34 -40.14
C ALA A 306 -10.84 -8.69 -41.49
N PRO A 307 -10.49 -7.40 -41.49
CA PRO A 307 -9.93 -6.75 -42.66
C PRO A 307 -8.47 -7.18 -42.91
N THR A 308 -8.20 -7.66 -44.13
CA THR A 308 -6.89 -7.99 -44.67
C THR A 308 -6.06 -6.74 -44.93
N LEU A 309 -4.84 -6.69 -44.39
CA LEU A 309 -3.81 -5.70 -44.71
C LEU A 309 -3.06 -6.12 -45.99
N PRO A 310 -2.63 -5.18 -46.86
CA PRO A 310 -1.89 -5.49 -48.09
C PRO A 310 -0.40 -5.82 -47.81
N PRO A 311 0.27 -6.59 -48.68
CA PRO A 311 1.61 -7.09 -48.43
C PRO A 311 2.68 -6.04 -48.63
N LEU A 312 3.66 -6.00 -47.69
CA LEU A 312 4.87 -5.19 -47.77
C LEU A 312 5.90 -5.84 -48.72
N ALA A 313 6.40 -5.05 -49.66
CA ALA A 313 7.40 -5.41 -50.66
C ALA A 313 8.78 -5.64 -49.99
N THR A 314 9.41 -6.74 -50.41
CA THR A 314 10.80 -7.07 -50.11
C THR A 314 11.73 -6.23 -50.98
N GLY A 315 12.64 -5.49 -50.34
CA GLY A 315 13.75 -4.82 -50.98
C GLY A 315 15.03 -5.02 -50.15
N ALA A 316 15.88 -5.95 -50.59
CA ALA A 316 17.20 -6.14 -50.02
C ALA A 316 18.17 -5.07 -50.51
N SER A 317 18.96 -4.47 -49.63
CA SER A 317 20.25 -3.90 -50.01
C SER A 317 21.23 -3.97 -48.84
N ASN A 318 22.32 -4.68 -49.11
CA ASN A 318 23.53 -4.81 -48.32
C ASN A 318 24.25 -3.47 -48.13
N VAL A 319 24.60 -3.10 -46.92
CA VAL A 319 25.66 -2.13 -46.63
C VAL A 319 26.57 -2.68 -45.54
N SER A 320 27.83 -2.88 -45.95
CA SER A 320 28.98 -3.26 -45.13
C SER A 320 29.41 -2.10 -44.19
N LEU A 321 29.62 -2.37 -42.93
CA LEU A 321 30.26 -1.42 -42.00
C LEU A 321 31.59 -1.97 -41.48
N LYS A 322 32.65 -1.21 -41.76
CA LYS A 322 34.02 -1.37 -41.22
C LYS A 322 34.10 -0.74 -39.80
N PRO A 323 35.03 -1.21 -38.96
CA PRO A 323 35.14 -0.79 -37.55
C PRO A 323 35.90 0.53 -37.39
N ALA A 324 35.44 1.39 -36.50
CA ALA A 324 36.11 2.64 -36.12
C ALA A 324 36.70 2.56 -34.69
N LYS A 325 37.83 3.24 -34.56
CA LYS A 325 38.86 3.23 -33.52
C LYS A 325 38.40 3.76 -32.15
N ARG A 326 39.03 3.15 -31.14
CA ARG A 326 39.18 3.50 -29.73
C ARG A 326 39.73 4.94 -29.53
N THR A 327 39.05 5.77 -28.74
CA THR A 327 39.64 6.97 -28.11
C THR A 327 39.14 7.14 -26.66
N GLU A 328 40.03 7.60 -25.86
CA GLU A 328 40.30 7.82 -24.47
C GLU A 328 39.18 8.29 -23.55
N ARG A 329 39.33 7.87 -22.27
CA ARG A 329 38.51 8.27 -21.06
C ARG A 329 38.69 9.76 -20.73
N PRO A 330 37.67 10.35 -20.11
CA PRO A 330 37.90 11.30 -19.05
C PRO A 330 37.29 10.89 -17.71
N THR A 331 37.97 11.32 -16.66
CA THR A 331 37.80 11.15 -15.24
C THR A 331 36.40 11.46 -14.70
N MET A 332 35.95 10.62 -13.80
CA MET A 332 34.70 10.76 -13.03
C MET A 332 34.80 11.90 -12.01
N SER A 333 33.80 12.77 -11.99
CA SER A 333 33.38 13.54 -10.83
C SER A 333 32.12 12.87 -10.25
N HIS A 334 32.16 12.55 -8.96
CA HIS A 334 31.02 11.99 -8.22
C HIS A 334 29.89 13.02 -8.12
N SER A 335 28.80 12.78 -8.80
CA SER A 335 27.50 13.39 -8.56
C SER A 335 26.60 12.33 -7.91
N LEU A 336 26.22 12.59 -6.66
CA LEU A 336 25.21 11.82 -5.91
C LEU A 336 23.85 12.02 -6.59
N VAL A 337 23.36 11.01 -7.26
CA VAL A 337 21.98 10.95 -7.78
C VAL A 337 21.05 10.67 -6.62
N ALA A 338 20.06 11.54 -6.44
CA ALA A 338 18.95 11.35 -5.51
C ALA A 338 18.10 10.12 -5.91
N PRO A 339 17.50 9.38 -4.97
CA PRO A 339 16.66 8.26 -5.29
C PRO A 339 15.37 8.74 -5.98
N GLU A 340 15.14 8.25 -7.19
CA GLU A 340 13.92 8.47 -7.95
C GLU A 340 12.69 7.99 -7.17
N GLN A 341 11.66 8.81 -7.19
CA GLN A 341 10.36 8.52 -6.61
C GLN A 341 9.72 7.38 -7.40
N HIS A 342 9.41 6.28 -6.72
CA HIS A 342 8.64 5.18 -7.27
C HIS A 342 7.23 5.65 -7.66
N THR A 343 6.99 5.77 -8.94
CA THR A 343 5.63 5.85 -9.47
C THR A 343 4.90 4.54 -9.17
N PRO A 344 3.67 4.57 -8.65
CA PRO A 344 2.89 3.36 -8.46
C PRO A 344 2.57 2.74 -9.82
N PHE A 345 2.80 1.47 -9.95
CA PHE A 345 2.41 0.63 -11.08
C PHE A 345 0.91 0.83 -11.38
N ASP A 346 0.62 1.40 -12.53
CA ASP A 346 -0.73 1.58 -13.05
C ASP A 346 -1.25 0.24 -13.59
N LEU A 347 -1.63 -0.65 -12.68
CA LEU A 347 -2.67 -1.60 -12.99
C LEU A 347 -3.89 -0.74 -13.27
N ARG A 348 -4.27 -0.60 -14.55
CA ARG A 348 -5.51 0.07 -14.97
C ARG A 348 -6.61 -0.36 -14.04
N SER A 349 -6.72 0.36 -12.92
CA SER A 349 -7.89 0.28 -12.07
C SER A 349 -9.04 0.55 -12.99
N PRO A 350 -10.02 -0.34 -13.12
CA PRO A 350 -11.27 0.05 -13.73
C PRO A 350 -11.63 1.34 -13.01
N LYS A 351 -11.85 2.42 -13.78
CA LYS A 351 -12.17 3.76 -13.25
C LYS A 351 -13.10 3.56 -12.08
N VAL A 352 -12.63 3.88 -10.89
CA VAL A 352 -13.54 4.02 -9.75
C VAL A 352 -14.57 4.99 -10.28
N PRO A 353 -15.86 4.65 -10.37
CA PRO A 353 -16.85 5.66 -10.75
C PRO A 353 -16.56 6.84 -9.86
N ALA A 354 -16.38 8.02 -10.46
CA ALA A 354 -16.15 9.25 -9.73
C ALA A 354 -17.11 9.21 -8.55
N ILE A 355 -16.63 9.51 -7.34
CA ILE A 355 -17.50 9.54 -6.16
C ILE A 355 -18.55 10.57 -6.51
N VAL A 356 -19.69 10.06 -7.02
CA VAL A 356 -20.84 10.85 -7.31
C VAL A 356 -21.29 11.36 -5.96
N ASP A 357 -21.28 12.64 -5.83
CA ASP A 357 -21.79 13.52 -4.79
C ASP A 357 -22.14 12.87 -3.45
N ALA A 358 -21.39 13.25 -2.42
CA ALA A 358 -21.90 13.17 -1.06
C ALA A 358 -23.21 14.00 -1.04
N PRO A 359 -24.27 13.54 -0.36
CA PRO A 359 -25.52 14.27 -0.33
C PRO A 359 -25.25 15.70 0.12
N PRO A 360 -25.87 16.71 -0.52
CA PRO A 360 -25.75 18.09 -0.08
C PRO A 360 -26.14 18.14 1.40
N ASP A 361 -25.30 18.80 2.20
CA ASP A 361 -25.63 19.09 3.60
C ASP A 361 -26.99 19.83 3.58
N PRO A 362 -28.03 19.34 4.29
CA PRO A 362 -29.31 20.06 4.36
C PRO A 362 -29.18 21.50 4.83
N LEU A 363 -28.05 21.87 5.47
CA LEU A 363 -27.73 23.22 5.91
C LEU A 363 -27.07 24.09 4.82
N ALA A 364 -26.60 23.52 3.70
CA ALA A 364 -25.92 24.25 2.63
C ALA A 364 -26.90 24.86 1.60
N VAL A 365 -28.17 24.48 1.62
CA VAL A 365 -29.15 24.87 0.59
C VAL A 365 -29.67 26.31 0.76
N GLN A 366 -29.38 27.03 1.85
CA GLN A 366 -29.85 28.39 2.12
C GLN A 366 -28.82 29.52 2.01
N ALA A 367 -27.57 29.22 1.63
CA ALA A 367 -26.55 30.25 1.47
C ALA A 367 -26.61 30.85 0.04
N SER A 368 -27.33 31.97 -0.09
CA SER A 368 -27.25 33.03 -1.12
C SER A 368 -26.98 32.56 -2.56
N ARG A 369 -28.05 32.47 -3.34
CA ARG A 369 -28.01 32.61 -4.81
C ARG A 369 -27.50 34.01 -5.16
N GLY A 370 -26.19 34.18 -5.29
CA GLY A 370 -25.62 35.33 -5.98
C GLY A 370 -25.75 35.12 -7.49
N GLU A 371 -26.05 36.17 -8.21
CA GLU A 371 -26.22 36.18 -9.66
C GLU A 371 -25.07 35.51 -10.40
N VAL A 372 -25.41 34.55 -11.24
CA VAL A 372 -24.49 33.90 -12.17
C VAL A 372 -24.39 34.82 -13.39
N VAL A 373 -23.28 35.50 -13.59
CA VAL A 373 -22.97 36.20 -14.83
C VAL A 373 -22.26 35.19 -15.74
N SER A 374 -22.95 34.72 -16.76
CA SER A 374 -22.37 33.88 -17.81
C SER A 374 -21.63 34.75 -18.82
N ASP A 375 -20.37 34.44 -19.09
CA ASP A 375 -19.62 35.00 -20.23
C ASP A 375 -20.14 34.34 -21.53
N PRO A 376 -20.42 35.12 -22.60
CA PRO A 376 -20.91 34.60 -23.88
C PRO A 376 -19.93 33.66 -24.62
N ALA A 377 -18.69 33.47 -24.13
CA ALA A 377 -17.65 32.63 -24.73
C ALA A 377 -17.47 31.27 -24.07
N GLY A 378 -18.39 30.84 -23.18
CA GLY A 378 -18.26 29.48 -22.54
C GLY A 378 -17.11 29.34 -21.53
N GLY A 379 -16.56 30.46 -21.05
CA GLY A 379 -15.49 30.48 -20.04
C GLY A 379 -16.05 30.38 -18.62
N VAL A 380 -15.29 29.75 -17.76
CA VAL A 380 -15.58 29.46 -16.36
C VAL A 380 -15.94 30.74 -15.57
N VAL A 381 -17.00 30.66 -14.79
CA VAL A 381 -17.54 31.73 -13.93
C VAL A 381 -16.49 32.20 -12.92
N ARG A 382 -15.92 33.38 -13.13
CA ARG A 382 -15.05 34.04 -12.14
C ARG A 382 -15.92 34.76 -11.11
N ARG A 383 -16.10 34.16 -9.92
CA ARG A 383 -16.50 34.96 -8.75
C ARG A 383 -15.25 35.51 -8.08
N LYS A 384 -15.13 36.80 -8.04
CA LYS A 384 -14.10 37.48 -7.29
C LYS A 384 -14.62 37.67 -5.86
N GLY A 385 -14.08 36.93 -4.91
CA GLY A 385 -14.31 37.16 -3.50
C GLY A 385 -13.82 38.56 -3.11
N THR A 386 -14.40 39.12 -2.07
CA THR A 386 -14.09 40.50 -1.62
C THR A 386 -13.40 40.55 -0.26
N MET A 387 -13.35 39.41 0.45
CA MET A 387 -12.76 39.35 1.77
C MET A 387 -11.22 39.37 1.68
N LYS A 388 -10.59 40.31 2.39
CA LYS A 388 -9.15 40.53 2.38
C LYS A 388 -8.35 39.45 3.13
N VAL A 389 -8.47 38.22 2.63
CA VAL A 389 -7.78 37.01 3.12
C VAL A 389 -7.17 36.30 1.93
N SER A 390 -5.91 35.88 2.07
CA SER A 390 -5.26 34.95 1.16
C SER A 390 -5.45 33.51 1.69
N VAL A 391 -6.01 32.63 0.90
CA VAL A 391 -6.13 31.22 1.25
C VAL A 391 -5.00 30.42 0.62
N MET A 392 -4.28 29.66 1.42
CA MET A 392 -3.20 28.78 0.98
C MET A 392 -3.63 27.31 1.04
N ILE A 393 -3.57 26.60 -0.09
CA ILE A 393 -3.93 25.19 -0.20
C ILE A 393 -2.71 24.38 -0.68
N PRO A 394 -2.09 23.54 0.17
CA PRO A 394 -1.04 22.61 -0.24
C PRO A 394 -1.66 21.42 -0.98
N THR A 395 -1.17 21.09 -2.18
CA THR A 395 -1.71 20.00 -3.00
C THR A 395 -0.65 19.01 -3.47
N LEU A 396 -1.10 17.78 -3.70
CA LEU A 396 -0.44 16.73 -4.46
C LEU A 396 -1.48 15.68 -4.84
N ASN A 397 -1.89 15.64 -6.12
CA ASN A 397 -2.89 14.70 -6.64
C ASN A 397 -4.23 14.75 -5.86
N GLU A 398 -4.87 15.93 -5.86
CA GLU A 398 -6.10 16.22 -5.13
C GLU A 398 -7.29 16.54 -6.08
N GLU A 399 -7.27 16.06 -7.34
CA GLU A 399 -8.31 16.36 -8.35
C GLU A 399 -9.73 16.07 -7.85
N ALA A 400 -9.89 15.01 -7.02
CA ALA A 400 -11.19 14.62 -6.49
C ALA A 400 -11.74 15.58 -5.41
N ASN A 401 -10.87 16.27 -4.68
CA ASN A 401 -11.23 17.16 -3.58
C ASN A 401 -11.31 18.63 -4.01
N MET A 402 -10.49 19.03 -5.00
CA MET A 402 -10.31 20.43 -5.41
C MET A 402 -11.62 21.15 -5.75
N PRO A 403 -12.55 20.61 -6.58
CA PRO A 403 -13.76 21.35 -6.94
C PRO A 403 -14.58 21.77 -5.71
N ARG A 404 -14.80 20.81 -4.80
CA ARG A 404 -15.59 21.07 -3.58
C ARG A 404 -14.90 22.01 -2.61
N CYS A 405 -13.60 21.88 -2.42
CA CYS A 405 -12.83 22.79 -1.59
C CYS A 405 -12.94 24.23 -2.14
N LEU A 406 -12.73 24.42 -3.44
CA LEU A 406 -12.76 25.73 -4.08
C LEU A 406 -14.15 26.35 -4.12
N ASP A 407 -15.21 25.56 -4.25
CA ASP A 407 -16.60 26.04 -4.15
C ASP A 407 -16.90 26.70 -2.79
N HIS A 408 -16.27 26.24 -1.70
CA HIS A 408 -16.42 26.78 -0.35
C HIS A 408 -15.45 27.94 -0.04
N LEU A 409 -14.63 28.36 -1.01
CA LEU A 409 -13.64 29.44 -0.86
C LEU A 409 -13.90 30.65 -1.75
N GLN A 410 -15.02 30.68 -2.46
CA GLN A 410 -15.38 31.78 -3.38
C GLN A 410 -15.55 33.17 -2.72
N TRP A 411 -15.60 33.23 -1.40
CA TRP A 411 -15.64 34.44 -0.59
C TRP A 411 -14.29 35.14 -0.44
N ALA A 412 -13.16 34.39 -0.60
CA ALA A 412 -11.80 34.90 -0.46
C ALA A 412 -11.36 35.67 -1.72
N ASP A 413 -10.64 36.79 -1.54
CA ASP A 413 -10.14 37.58 -2.67
C ASP A 413 -8.88 36.93 -3.33
N GLU A 414 -8.17 36.10 -2.62
CA GLU A 414 -7.01 35.36 -3.15
C GLU A 414 -7.01 33.89 -2.69
N VAL A 415 -6.85 32.97 -3.64
CA VAL A 415 -6.58 31.55 -3.38
C VAL A 415 -5.28 31.15 -4.07
N VAL A 416 -4.34 30.63 -3.28
CA VAL A 416 -3.02 30.19 -3.74
C VAL A 416 -2.89 28.69 -3.52
N ILE A 417 -2.68 27.97 -4.60
CA ILE A 417 -2.38 26.53 -4.60
C ILE A 417 -0.88 26.35 -4.57
N VAL A 418 -0.38 25.60 -3.60
CA VAL A 418 1.05 25.22 -3.49
C VAL A 418 1.17 23.76 -3.86
N ASP A 419 1.52 23.49 -5.12
CA ASP A 419 1.50 22.18 -5.70
C ASP A 419 2.89 21.52 -5.72
N SER A 420 2.98 20.24 -5.40
CA SER A 420 4.23 19.47 -5.39
C SER A 420 4.37 18.54 -6.60
N GLY A 421 4.03 19.04 -7.79
CA GLY A 421 4.14 18.27 -9.03
C GLY A 421 3.00 17.26 -9.20
N SER A 422 1.75 17.68 -9.02
CA SER A 422 0.58 16.82 -9.29
C SER A 422 0.59 16.32 -10.73
N THR A 423 0.29 15.03 -10.89
CA THR A 423 0.22 14.35 -12.20
C THR A 423 -1.22 14.12 -12.68
N ASP A 424 -2.20 14.45 -11.84
CA ASP A 424 -3.62 14.42 -12.14
C ASP A 424 -4.13 15.82 -12.57
N ARG A 425 -5.43 16.01 -12.61
CA ARG A 425 -6.04 17.30 -13.02
C ARG A 425 -6.08 18.37 -11.94
N THR A 426 -5.37 18.19 -10.81
CA THR A 426 -5.36 19.16 -9.69
C THR A 426 -5.03 20.57 -10.14
N VAL A 427 -3.95 20.76 -10.91
CA VAL A 427 -3.49 22.07 -11.38
C VAL A 427 -4.46 22.66 -12.40
N GLU A 428 -4.96 21.85 -13.34
CA GLU A 428 -5.95 22.26 -14.35
C GLU A 428 -7.22 22.81 -13.68
N ILE A 429 -7.76 22.07 -12.69
CA ILE A 429 -8.93 22.48 -11.92
C ILE A 429 -8.67 23.81 -11.19
N ALA A 430 -7.54 23.91 -10.49
CA ALA A 430 -7.19 25.13 -9.76
C ALA A 430 -7.13 26.37 -10.68
N GLN A 431 -6.52 26.23 -11.86
CA GLN A 431 -6.43 27.29 -12.87
C GLN A 431 -7.82 27.65 -13.41
N ALA A 432 -8.70 26.68 -13.65
CA ALA A 432 -10.06 26.89 -14.08
C ALA A 432 -10.88 27.72 -13.06
N TYR A 433 -10.61 27.56 -11.76
CA TYR A 433 -11.20 28.37 -10.69
C TYR A 433 -10.52 29.76 -10.52
N GLY A 434 -9.50 30.07 -11.33
CA GLY A 434 -8.77 31.34 -11.26
C GLY A 434 -7.80 31.43 -10.07
N CYS A 435 -7.38 30.32 -9.49
CA CYS A 435 -6.41 30.30 -8.41
C CYS A 435 -4.98 30.60 -8.91
N LYS A 436 -4.17 31.26 -8.08
CA LYS A 436 -2.73 31.37 -8.28
C LYS A 436 -2.08 30.01 -7.96
N VAL A 437 -1.39 29.41 -8.93
CA VAL A 437 -0.67 28.15 -8.71
C VAL A 437 0.82 28.43 -8.57
N VAL A 438 1.44 27.89 -7.52
CA VAL A 438 2.87 27.98 -7.25
C VAL A 438 3.42 26.56 -7.09
N GLN A 439 4.45 26.23 -7.87
CA GLN A 439 5.11 24.93 -7.79
C GLN A 439 6.10 24.88 -6.66
N PHE A 440 6.12 23.78 -5.93
CA PHE A 440 7.03 23.49 -4.85
C PHE A 440 7.79 22.20 -5.12
N ASP A 441 9.09 22.32 -5.36
CA ASP A 441 9.96 21.16 -5.56
C ASP A 441 10.57 20.72 -4.23
N TRP A 442 10.20 19.52 -3.78
CA TRP A 442 10.69 18.95 -2.54
C TRP A 442 12.10 18.37 -2.69
N ASN A 443 13.07 18.96 -2.00
CA ASN A 443 14.48 18.50 -2.00
C ASN A 443 14.81 17.53 -0.85
N GLY A 444 13.82 17.05 -0.10
CA GLY A 444 14.04 16.18 1.05
C GLY A 444 14.43 16.89 2.35
N GLN A 445 14.58 18.21 2.34
CA GLN A 445 15.02 19.03 3.47
C GLN A 445 13.95 20.01 3.94
N TRP A 446 14.10 20.49 5.17
CA TRP A 446 13.28 21.57 5.71
C TRP A 446 13.70 22.93 5.07
N PRO A 447 12.77 23.86 4.78
CA PRO A 447 11.36 23.86 5.15
C PRO A 447 10.50 22.97 4.24
N LYS A 448 9.50 22.33 4.83
CA LYS A 448 8.47 21.61 4.09
C LYS A 448 7.49 22.60 3.42
N LYS A 449 6.55 22.08 2.64
CA LYS A 449 5.65 22.82 1.75
C LYS A 449 4.95 24.01 2.39
N LYS A 450 4.29 23.83 3.54
CA LYS A 450 3.54 24.92 4.20
C LYS A 450 4.45 26.03 4.72
N ASN A 451 5.56 25.66 5.39
CA ASN A 451 6.54 26.66 5.84
C ASN A 451 7.26 27.34 4.69
N TRP A 452 7.59 26.58 3.64
CA TRP A 452 8.18 27.18 2.45
C TRP A 452 7.25 28.21 1.84
N ALA A 453 5.96 27.88 1.70
CA ALA A 453 4.95 28.79 1.15
C ALA A 453 4.77 30.05 2.02
N LEU A 454 4.69 29.91 3.35
CA LEU A 454 4.57 31.05 4.25
C LEU A 454 5.77 32.02 4.18
N ARG A 455 6.94 31.56 3.74
CA ARG A 455 8.17 32.36 3.62
C ARG A 455 8.38 32.96 2.24
N HIS A 456 8.00 32.25 1.18
CA HIS A 456 8.41 32.58 -0.19
C HIS A 456 7.27 33.03 -1.09
N VAL A 457 6.02 32.68 -0.75
CA VAL A 457 4.88 33.13 -1.54
C VAL A 457 4.52 34.55 -1.16
N ASP A 458 4.44 35.42 -2.17
CA ASP A 458 3.91 36.78 -1.97
C ASP A 458 2.38 36.72 -2.00
N PHE A 459 1.80 36.63 -0.79
CA PHE A 459 0.37 36.70 -0.57
C PHE A 459 -0.12 38.13 -0.64
N LYS A 460 -1.25 38.34 -1.29
CA LYS A 460 -1.86 39.66 -1.49
C LYS A 460 -2.26 40.33 -0.16
N HIS A 461 -2.69 39.53 0.83
CA HIS A 461 -3.26 40.03 2.08
C HIS A 461 -2.39 39.75 3.30
N GLU A 462 -2.61 40.52 4.35
CA GLU A 462 -1.93 40.35 5.65
C GLU A 462 -2.33 39.02 6.32
N TRP A 463 -3.58 38.59 6.17
CA TRP A 463 -4.09 37.38 6.75
C TRP A 463 -4.03 36.22 5.77
N VAL A 464 -3.47 35.10 6.23
CA VAL A 464 -3.37 33.84 5.49
C VAL A 464 -4.15 32.75 6.22
N LEU A 465 -5.13 32.17 5.51
CA LEU A 465 -5.87 31.00 5.96
C LEU A 465 -5.26 29.74 5.32
N ILE A 466 -4.82 28.80 6.14
CA ILE A 466 -4.28 27.51 5.67
C ILE A 466 -5.41 26.50 5.63
N VAL A 467 -5.71 25.97 4.44
CA VAL A 467 -6.80 24.98 4.22
C VAL A 467 -6.21 23.78 3.49
N ASP A 468 -6.44 22.57 3.99
CA ASP A 468 -6.10 21.37 3.25
C ASP A 468 -7.21 21.09 2.20
N ALA A 469 -6.88 20.43 1.07
CA ALA A 469 -7.83 20.25 -0.06
C ALA A 469 -9.09 19.43 0.33
N ASP A 470 -9.02 18.67 1.42
CA ASP A 470 -10.12 17.90 1.99
C ASP A 470 -10.88 18.63 3.13
N GLU A 471 -10.65 19.95 3.28
CA GLU A 471 -11.31 20.81 4.27
C GLU A 471 -12.24 21.82 3.58
N TRP A 472 -13.43 22.05 4.14
CA TRP A 472 -14.43 22.99 3.62
C TRP A 472 -14.78 24.06 4.65
N ILE A 473 -14.75 25.30 4.22
CA ILE A 473 -15.11 26.45 5.06
C ILE A 473 -16.61 26.66 4.98
N THR A 474 -17.29 26.56 6.13
CA THR A 474 -18.73 26.83 6.18
C THR A 474 -19.02 28.34 6.00
N PRO A 475 -20.21 28.74 5.49
CA PRO A 475 -20.56 30.14 5.37
C PRO A 475 -20.48 30.92 6.70
N ASP A 476 -20.88 30.27 7.81
CA ASP A 476 -20.83 30.91 9.12
C ASP A 476 -19.37 31.12 9.59
N LEU A 477 -18.47 30.16 9.30
CA LEU A 477 -17.05 30.31 9.58
C LEU A 477 -16.42 31.40 8.71
N ALA A 478 -16.80 31.50 7.42
CA ALA A 478 -16.32 32.55 6.53
C ALA A 478 -16.72 33.93 7.04
N ALA A 479 -17.98 34.09 7.45
CA ALA A 479 -18.49 35.35 8.03
C ALA A 479 -17.78 35.71 9.35
N GLU A 480 -17.47 34.70 10.18
CA GLU A 480 -16.71 34.92 11.42
C GLU A 480 -15.26 35.31 11.15
N ILE A 481 -14.59 34.68 10.18
CA ILE A 481 -13.24 35.03 9.74
C ILE A 481 -13.21 36.53 9.34
N GLY A 482 -14.21 36.99 8.52
CA GLY A 482 -14.30 38.37 8.10
C GLY A 482 -14.35 39.36 9.27
N ARG A 483 -15.09 39.05 10.33
CA ARG A 483 -15.13 39.87 11.54
C ARG A 483 -13.84 39.79 12.36
N SER A 484 -13.23 38.61 12.43
CA SER A 484 -12.07 38.35 13.28
C SER A 484 -10.77 38.95 12.77
N ILE A 485 -10.63 39.13 11.45
CA ILE A 485 -9.42 39.77 10.87
C ILE A 485 -9.36 41.27 11.15
N GLU A 486 -10.45 41.87 11.58
CA GLU A 486 -10.51 43.30 11.98
C GLU A 486 -9.94 43.54 13.40
N ASP A 487 -9.74 42.49 14.22
CA ASP A 487 -9.15 42.64 15.57
C ASP A 487 -7.64 42.88 15.50
N PRO A 488 -7.15 44.08 15.81
CA PRO A 488 -5.71 44.42 15.71
C PRO A 488 -4.88 43.73 16.79
N LYS A 489 -5.50 43.17 17.83
CA LYS A 489 -4.79 42.59 19.00
C LYS A 489 -4.37 41.16 18.76
N LYS A 490 -4.94 40.49 17.74
CA LYS A 490 -4.68 39.08 17.45
C LYS A 490 -3.77 38.94 16.24
N VAL A 491 -2.92 37.89 16.31
CA VAL A 491 -2.03 37.51 15.20
C VAL A 491 -2.43 36.16 14.58
N GLY A 492 -3.41 35.48 15.16
CA GLY A 492 -3.90 34.21 14.63
C GLY A 492 -5.12 33.69 15.37
N TYR A 493 -5.81 32.75 14.73
CA TYR A 493 -7.00 32.11 15.26
C TYR A 493 -6.98 30.60 15.07
N TYR A 494 -7.32 29.88 16.14
CA TYR A 494 -7.60 28.46 16.10
C TYR A 494 -8.98 28.23 15.51
N VAL A 495 -9.03 27.28 14.57
CA VAL A 495 -10.27 26.78 13.94
C VAL A 495 -10.48 25.35 14.38
N ASN A 496 -11.68 25.01 14.77
CA ASN A 496 -12.04 23.65 15.14
C ASN A 496 -12.52 22.88 13.89
N ARG A 497 -12.28 21.56 13.85
CA ARG A 497 -12.62 20.70 12.71
C ARG A 497 -13.69 19.69 13.06
N ARG A 498 -14.74 19.63 12.26
CA ARG A 498 -15.71 18.52 12.26
C ARG A 498 -15.22 17.44 11.33
N PHE A 499 -14.73 16.36 11.90
CA PHE A 499 -14.28 15.21 11.13
C PHE A 499 -15.47 14.40 10.63
N ILE A 500 -15.62 14.32 9.30
CA ILE A 500 -16.69 13.56 8.64
C ILE A 500 -16.12 12.21 8.18
N PHE A 501 -16.71 11.13 8.67
CA PHE A 501 -16.27 9.77 8.36
C PHE A 501 -17.46 8.88 8.05
N MET A 502 -17.41 8.16 6.94
CA MET A 502 -18.55 7.38 6.42
C MET A 502 -19.85 8.24 6.38
N GLY A 503 -19.74 9.53 5.96
CA GLY A 503 -20.84 10.48 5.86
C GLY A 503 -21.48 10.88 7.19
N ARG A 504 -20.81 10.73 8.32
CA ARG A 504 -21.27 11.15 9.65
C ARG A 504 -20.19 11.97 10.35
N TRP A 505 -20.61 13.03 11.04
CA TRP A 505 -19.74 13.74 11.95
C TRP A 505 -19.35 12.85 13.13
N ILE A 506 -18.04 12.61 13.30
CA ILE A 506 -17.49 11.92 14.47
C ILE A 506 -17.30 12.93 15.59
N LYS A 507 -18.32 13.04 16.42
CA LYS A 507 -18.35 14.00 17.54
C LYS A 507 -17.63 13.47 18.78
N HIS A 508 -17.59 12.16 18.93
CA HIS A 508 -17.00 11.46 20.08
C HIS A 508 -15.65 10.82 19.69
N CYS A 509 -15.31 9.67 20.19
CA CYS A 509 -14.06 8.96 19.92
C CYS A 509 -12.79 9.71 20.37
N GLY A 510 -12.91 10.87 21.00
CA GLY A 510 -11.78 11.74 21.38
C GLY A 510 -11.18 12.54 20.21
N TYR A 511 -11.94 12.74 19.16
CA TYR A 511 -11.53 13.48 17.94
C TYR A 511 -12.07 14.91 17.89
N TYR A 512 -13.12 15.21 18.62
CA TYR A 512 -13.69 16.56 18.72
C TYR A 512 -13.68 17.02 20.20
N PRO A 513 -13.32 18.30 20.49
CA PRO A 513 -12.85 19.33 19.57
C PRO A 513 -11.41 19.08 19.06
N SER A 514 -11.14 19.47 17.80
CA SER A 514 -9.83 19.37 17.14
C SER A 514 -9.36 20.75 16.69
N TRP A 515 -8.76 21.49 17.60
CA TRP A 515 -8.29 22.85 17.37
C TRP A 515 -6.97 22.88 16.61
N ASN A 516 -6.92 23.68 15.52
CA ASN A 516 -5.72 23.91 14.72
C ASN A 516 -5.58 25.41 14.45
N LEU A 517 -4.38 25.96 14.59
CA LEU A 517 -4.09 27.33 14.22
C LEU A 517 -4.04 27.40 12.68
N ARG A 518 -5.10 27.94 12.06
CA ARG A 518 -5.28 27.94 10.61
C ARG A 518 -5.26 29.34 10.00
N LEU A 519 -5.77 30.36 10.71
CA LEU A 519 -5.77 31.74 10.27
C LEU A 519 -4.64 32.48 11.00
N ILE A 520 -3.68 33.04 10.26
CA ILE A 520 -2.50 33.71 10.82
C ILE A 520 -2.13 34.97 10.03
N LYS A 521 -1.60 35.97 10.71
CA LYS A 521 -0.95 37.12 10.06
C LYS A 521 0.41 36.69 9.49
N ARG A 522 0.75 37.20 8.29
CA ARG A 522 2.04 36.93 7.64
C ARG A 522 3.19 37.30 8.59
N GLY A 523 4.17 36.38 8.73
CA GLY A 523 5.33 36.56 9.59
C GLY A 523 5.10 36.29 11.09
N PHE A 524 3.84 36.03 11.53
CA PHE A 524 3.51 35.81 12.93
C PHE A 524 3.25 34.34 13.30
N GLY A 525 3.49 33.39 12.39
CA GLY A 525 3.37 31.99 12.71
C GLY A 525 4.07 31.10 11.68
N GLU A 526 4.70 30.05 12.15
CA GLU A 526 5.35 29.00 11.34
C GLU A 526 5.15 27.64 11.97
N TYR A 527 5.17 26.59 11.16
CA TYR A 527 5.16 25.22 11.66
C TYR A 527 6.49 24.91 12.37
N GLU A 528 6.42 24.23 13.52
CA GLU A 528 7.59 23.81 14.26
C GLU A 528 8.49 22.87 13.43
N GLN A 529 9.82 23.00 13.57
CA GLN A 529 10.76 22.05 13.01
C GLN A 529 11.01 20.94 14.03
N LEU A 530 10.58 19.72 13.70
CA LEU A 530 10.89 18.54 14.52
C LEU A 530 12.32 18.08 14.19
N THR A 531 13.28 18.49 15.02
CA THR A 531 14.69 18.10 14.91
C THR A 531 14.91 16.62 15.28
N GLY A 532 15.86 15.95 14.61
CA GLY A 532 16.25 14.56 14.92
C GLY A 532 15.42 13.48 14.25
N VAL A 533 14.41 13.85 13.49
CA VAL A 533 13.59 12.90 12.69
C VAL A 533 13.91 13.19 11.22
N GLY A 534 14.82 12.42 10.61
CA GLY A 534 15.14 12.55 9.19
C GLY A 534 13.90 12.36 8.30
N ASN A 535 14.06 12.28 6.99
CA ASN A 535 12.96 12.12 6.04
C ASN A 535 12.09 10.90 6.44
N THR A 536 10.96 11.16 7.11
CA THR A 536 10.18 10.18 7.90
C THR A 536 8.99 9.60 7.14
N GLY A 537 9.01 9.68 5.80
CA GLY A 537 7.90 9.17 4.99
C GLY A 537 6.62 10.02 5.03
N SER A 538 6.60 11.16 5.77
CA SER A 538 5.52 12.15 5.65
C SER A 538 5.68 13.03 4.39
N GLY A 539 6.77 12.83 3.66
CA GLY A 539 7.08 13.59 2.45
C GLY A 539 7.26 15.08 2.74
N ASP A 540 6.79 15.87 1.80
CA ASP A 540 6.86 17.33 1.78
C ASP A 540 5.85 18.03 2.70
N ASN A 541 4.92 17.28 3.32
CA ASN A 541 3.80 17.83 4.09
C ASN A 541 4.06 17.82 5.60
N GLU A 542 3.63 18.89 6.29
CA GLU A 542 3.58 18.96 7.74
C GLU A 542 2.35 18.21 8.26
N VAL A 543 2.57 16.99 8.78
CA VAL A 543 1.49 16.10 9.25
C VAL A 543 1.31 16.15 10.76
N HIS A 544 2.39 16.32 11.49
CA HIS A 544 2.42 16.28 12.97
C HIS A 544 3.00 17.56 13.59
N GLU A 545 3.42 18.49 12.76
CA GLU A 545 3.92 19.79 13.14
C GLU A 545 2.76 20.75 13.43
N HIS A 546 2.92 21.60 14.44
CA HIS A 546 1.95 22.62 14.80
C HIS A 546 2.47 24.00 14.47
N VAL A 547 1.57 24.91 14.09
CA VAL A 547 1.93 26.31 13.91
C VAL A 547 2.23 26.92 15.27
N VAL A 548 3.42 27.53 15.41
CA VAL A 548 3.84 28.27 16.61
C VAL A 548 3.60 29.75 16.36
N PRO A 549 2.64 30.38 17.08
CA PRO A 549 2.36 31.81 16.91
C PRO A 549 3.40 32.69 17.61
N ARG A 550 3.65 33.87 17.02
CA ARG A 550 4.52 34.91 17.58
C ARG A 550 3.70 36.08 18.12
N GLY A 551 2.65 35.83 18.88
CA GLY A 551 1.78 36.83 19.50
C GLY A 551 0.45 36.25 19.98
N PRO A 552 -0.48 37.09 20.45
CA PRO A 552 -1.76 36.65 20.97
C PRO A 552 -2.64 36.01 19.90
N VAL A 553 -3.29 34.91 20.25
CA VAL A 553 -4.20 34.17 19.36
C VAL A 553 -5.62 34.12 19.94
N GLY A 554 -6.61 33.89 19.08
CA GLY A 554 -8.01 33.67 19.43
C GLY A 554 -8.49 32.28 19.03
N TYR A 555 -9.78 32.03 19.28
CA TYR A 555 -10.50 30.81 18.88
C TYR A 555 -11.74 31.27 18.11
N LEU A 556 -12.04 30.62 17.00
CA LEU A 556 -13.28 30.84 16.26
C LEU A 556 -14.34 29.86 16.76
N ASP A 557 -15.59 30.32 16.87
CA ASP A 557 -16.70 29.52 17.39
C ASP A 557 -17.25 28.54 16.36
N ASN A 558 -17.15 28.90 15.07
CA ASN A 558 -17.63 28.07 13.97
C ASN A 558 -16.56 27.09 13.49
N ASP A 559 -17.02 25.90 13.07
CA ASP A 559 -16.16 24.80 12.65
C ASP A 559 -15.98 24.74 11.14
N MET A 560 -14.81 24.25 10.69
CA MET A 560 -14.62 23.75 9.33
C MET A 560 -15.00 22.27 9.23
N LEU A 561 -15.42 21.83 8.04
CA LEU A 561 -15.67 20.41 7.75
C LEU A 561 -14.40 19.77 7.20
N HIS A 562 -14.10 18.55 7.63
CA HIS A 562 -12.90 17.82 7.22
C HIS A 562 -13.26 16.40 6.74
N PHE A 563 -13.00 16.11 5.47
CA PHE A 563 -13.31 14.85 4.77
C PHE A 563 -12.05 14.04 4.46
N ALA A 564 -11.18 13.85 5.44
CA ALA A 564 -9.82 13.30 5.29
C ALA A 564 -9.72 11.93 4.58
N PHE A 565 -10.79 11.14 4.63
CA PHE A 565 -10.76 9.77 4.14
C PHE A 565 -12.04 9.46 3.34
N PRO A 566 -11.99 9.57 2.02
CA PRO A 566 -13.13 9.26 1.16
C PRO A 566 -13.51 7.77 1.25
N THR A 567 -12.55 6.88 1.49
CA THR A 567 -12.77 5.44 1.62
C THR A 567 -11.96 4.82 2.75
N ILE A 568 -12.41 3.64 3.22
CA ILE A 568 -11.66 2.81 4.17
C ILE A 568 -10.30 2.39 3.59
N HIS A 569 -10.24 2.17 2.27
CA HIS A 569 -8.98 1.86 1.58
C HIS A 569 -7.95 2.99 1.77
N THR A 570 -8.35 4.23 1.47
CA THR A 570 -7.50 5.43 1.61
C THR A 570 -7.09 5.68 3.07
N PHE A 571 -8.01 5.45 4.02
CA PHE A 571 -7.69 5.51 5.44
C PHE A 571 -6.53 4.57 5.79
N MET A 572 -6.65 3.30 5.39
CA MET A 572 -5.65 2.28 5.70
C MET A 572 -4.32 2.53 5.01
N GLU A 573 -4.35 3.01 3.77
CA GLU A 573 -3.14 3.36 3.03
C GLU A 573 -2.37 4.51 3.73
N LYS A 574 -3.05 5.63 4.02
CA LYS A 574 -2.44 6.76 4.75
C LYS A 574 -1.90 6.32 6.12
N HIS A 575 -2.66 5.53 6.88
CA HIS A 575 -2.24 5.08 8.21
C HIS A 575 -1.15 4.01 8.19
N ASN A 576 -1.05 3.21 7.12
CA ASN A 576 0.08 2.31 6.92
C ASN A 576 1.39 3.11 6.80
N ARG A 577 1.41 4.21 6.03
CA ARG A 577 2.56 5.11 5.91
C ARG A 577 2.85 5.84 7.23
N TYR A 578 1.82 6.40 7.90
CA TYR A 578 2.01 7.10 9.18
C TYR A 578 2.54 6.19 10.28
N SER A 579 2.21 4.89 10.25
CA SER A 579 2.72 3.93 11.23
C SER A 579 4.21 3.66 11.08
N ASN A 580 4.82 3.84 9.89
CA ASN A 580 6.28 3.79 9.69
C ASN A 580 6.96 4.91 10.46
N TRP A 581 6.43 6.13 10.30
CA TRP A 581 6.95 7.30 11.00
C TRP A 581 6.84 7.14 12.52
N GLU A 582 5.67 6.73 13.04
CA GLU A 582 5.48 6.52 14.48
C GLU A 582 6.43 5.44 15.03
N ALA A 583 6.64 4.35 14.28
CA ALA A 583 7.58 3.29 14.64
C ALA A 583 9.03 3.79 14.66
N ALA A 584 9.46 4.53 13.63
CA ALA A 584 10.80 5.10 13.54
C ALA A 584 11.07 6.13 14.65
N VAL A 585 10.11 7.00 14.96
CA VAL A 585 10.20 7.94 16.09
C VAL A 585 10.30 7.21 17.42
N GLN A 586 9.56 6.12 17.60
CA GLN A 586 9.67 5.30 18.81
C GLN A 586 11.04 4.65 18.92
N PHE A 587 11.57 4.12 17.83
CA PHE A 587 12.88 3.46 17.78
C PHE A 587 14.01 4.42 18.16
N ARG A 588 14.09 5.58 17.50
CA ARG A 588 15.12 6.60 17.79
C ARG A 588 15.03 7.21 19.18
N ARG A 589 13.81 7.38 19.72
CA ARG A 589 13.63 7.90 21.10
C ARG A 589 14.01 6.88 22.16
N ALA A 590 13.84 5.59 21.90
CA ALA A 590 14.35 4.56 22.80
C ALA A 590 15.87 4.59 22.91
N GLU A 591 16.58 5.05 21.86
CA GLU A 591 18.01 5.30 21.87
C GLU A 591 18.39 6.61 22.60
N ALA A 592 17.56 7.66 22.49
CA ALA A 592 17.81 8.99 23.05
C ALA A 592 17.32 9.18 24.50
N ASP A 593 16.38 8.38 25.01
CA ASP A 593 15.90 8.41 26.40
C ASP A 593 17.00 7.99 27.43
N ASN A 594 18.17 7.59 26.92
CA ASN A 594 19.40 7.51 27.71
C ASN A 594 20.10 8.87 27.92
N ALA A 595 19.63 9.96 27.32
CA ALA A 595 20.19 11.31 27.42
C ALA A 595 19.09 12.36 27.67
N ALA A 596 19.03 12.85 28.90
CA ALA A 596 18.47 14.10 29.47
C ALA A 596 17.15 14.72 28.95
N ILE A 597 16.25 15.11 29.89
CA ILE A 597 14.92 15.71 29.67
C ILE A 597 14.71 16.97 30.51
N GLY A 598 14.15 18.01 29.88
CA GLY A 598 13.56 19.17 30.54
C GLY A 598 12.26 19.67 29.86
N SER A 599 11.24 19.97 30.66
CA SER A 599 10.08 20.90 30.50
C SER A 599 8.65 20.36 30.29
N GLU A 600 7.62 21.21 30.53
CA GLU A 600 6.20 20.90 30.81
C GLU A 600 5.32 20.22 29.73
N LEU A 601 5.71 20.22 28.49
CA LEU A 601 5.16 19.34 27.45
C LEU A 601 5.33 17.85 27.83
N SER A 602 6.05 17.61 28.91
CA SER A 602 6.46 16.31 29.42
C SER A 602 5.32 15.44 29.98
N LYS A 603 4.26 15.99 30.60
CA LYS A 603 3.22 15.14 31.25
C LYS A 603 2.42 14.32 30.24
N ARG A 604 1.92 14.96 29.18
CA ARG A 604 1.21 14.23 28.10
C ARG A 604 2.14 13.29 27.35
N ARG A 605 3.38 13.70 27.09
CA ARG A 605 4.41 12.87 26.45
C ARG A 605 4.85 11.70 27.35
N ARG A 606 5.03 11.91 28.67
CA ARG A 606 5.29 10.83 29.63
C ARG A 606 4.15 9.83 29.72
N LEU A 607 2.90 10.29 29.75
CA LEU A 607 1.74 9.40 29.76
C LEU A 607 1.65 8.61 28.44
N LYS A 608 1.93 9.24 27.30
CA LYS A 608 2.03 8.56 25.99
C LYS A 608 3.19 7.55 25.97
N ASN A 609 4.34 7.87 26.56
CA ASN A 609 5.49 6.95 26.65
C ASN A 609 5.21 5.79 27.60
N LEU A 610 4.54 6.04 28.73
CA LEU A 610 4.11 5.00 29.66
C LEU A 610 3.08 4.06 29.01
N SER A 611 2.11 4.63 28.27
CA SER A 611 1.13 3.83 27.53
C SER A 611 1.77 2.94 26.45
N ARG A 612 2.94 3.32 25.92
CA ARG A 612 3.70 2.52 24.95
C ARG A 612 4.23 1.20 25.51
N LYS A 613 4.49 1.15 26.82
CA LYS A 613 4.96 -0.07 27.51
C LYS A 613 3.82 -0.99 27.93
N LEU A 614 2.55 -0.56 27.81
CA LEU A 614 1.41 -1.36 28.21
C LEU A 614 1.18 -2.54 27.26
N PRO A 615 0.96 -3.75 27.79
CA PRO A 615 0.49 -4.87 26.99
C PRO A 615 -0.90 -4.56 26.40
N PHE A 616 -1.25 -5.18 25.30
CA PHE A 616 -2.56 -5.01 24.62
C PHE A 616 -2.93 -3.57 24.25
N ARG A 617 -1.94 -2.71 24.02
CA ARG A 617 -2.12 -1.30 23.67
C ARG A 617 -3.20 -1.02 22.59
N PRO A 618 -3.30 -1.79 21.47
CA PRO A 618 -4.37 -1.59 20.49
C PRO A 618 -5.78 -1.77 21.08
N MET A 619 -5.95 -2.76 21.97
CA MET A 619 -7.22 -2.99 22.65
C MET A 619 -7.54 -1.85 23.62
N LEU A 620 -6.56 -1.40 24.38
CA LEU A 620 -6.72 -0.25 25.29
C LEU A 620 -7.07 1.03 24.53
N ARG A 621 -6.49 1.24 23.33
CA ARG A 621 -6.85 2.35 22.44
C ARG A 621 -8.30 2.27 21.99
N PHE A 622 -8.75 1.08 21.60
CA PHE A 622 -10.16 0.85 21.26
C PHE A 622 -11.09 1.15 22.43
N LEU A 623 -10.84 0.57 23.60
CA LEU A 623 -11.66 0.78 24.78
C LEU A 623 -11.70 2.26 25.20
N TYR A 624 -10.57 2.93 25.16
CA TYR A 624 -10.48 4.36 25.43
C TYR A 624 -11.36 5.18 24.46
N ALA A 625 -11.22 4.97 23.16
CA ALA A 625 -11.94 5.75 22.15
C ALA A 625 -13.44 5.39 22.12
N TYR A 626 -13.76 4.10 22.18
CA TYR A 626 -15.12 3.62 22.02
C TYR A 626 -15.97 3.76 23.29
N ILE A 627 -15.40 3.42 24.46
CA ILE A 627 -16.11 3.46 25.75
C ILE A 627 -15.88 4.78 26.47
N LEU A 628 -14.61 5.10 26.85
CA LEU A 628 -14.34 6.27 27.68
C LEU A 628 -14.57 7.60 26.95
N LYS A 629 -14.37 7.65 25.63
CA LYS A 629 -14.69 8.80 24.79
C LYS A 629 -16.03 8.67 24.08
N ALA A 630 -16.88 7.77 24.57
CA ALA A 630 -18.25 7.56 24.11
C ALA A 630 -18.42 7.38 22.59
N GLY A 631 -17.42 6.79 21.91
CA GLY A 631 -17.45 6.57 20.46
C GLY A 631 -18.63 5.72 19.97
N PHE A 632 -19.26 4.95 20.87
CA PHE A 632 -20.48 4.20 20.59
C PHE A 632 -21.68 5.11 20.25
N LEU A 633 -21.69 6.37 20.70
CA LEU A 633 -22.72 7.36 20.37
C LEU A 633 -22.67 7.81 18.90
N ASP A 634 -21.52 7.68 18.26
CA ASP A 634 -21.40 7.96 16.81
C ASP A 634 -21.88 6.76 15.95
N GLY A 635 -22.45 5.72 16.58
CA GLY A 635 -23.05 4.57 15.92
C GLY A 635 -22.02 3.71 15.18
N GLN A 636 -22.43 3.11 14.02
CA GLN A 636 -21.56 2.26 13.23
C GLN A 636 -20.29 2.97 12.73
N PRO A 637 -20.32 4.21 12.19
CA PRO A 637 -19.12 4.95 11.84
C PRO A 637 -18.15 5.13 13.01
N GLY A 638 -18.67 5.43 14.22
CA GLY A 638 -17.86 5.54 15.43
C GLY A 638 -17.17 4.23 15.82
N TYR A 639 -17.90 3.10 15.75
CA TYR A 639 -17.31 1.78 15.97
C TYR A 639 -16.19 1.47 15.00
N VAL A 640 -16.46 1.65 13.69
CA VAL A 640 -15.47 1.41 12.63
C VAL A 640 -14.24 2.29 12.84
N PHE A 641 -14.45 3.58 13.10
CA PHE A 641 -13.37 4.54 13.32
C PHE A 641 -12.50 4.17 14.54
N CYS A 642 -13.12 3.85 15.68
CA CYS A 642 -12.37 3.40 16.86
C CYS A 642 -11.57 2.13 16.62
N ARG A 643 -12.12 1.21 15.82
CA ARG A 643 -11.40 -0.02 15.43
C ARG A 643 -10.24 0.26 14.49
N LEU A 644 -10.40 1.16 13.51
CA LEU A 644 -9.32 1.58 12.61
C LEU A 644 -8.19 2.28 13.37
N LEU A 645 -8.50 3.11 14.37
CA LEU A 645 -7.49 3.69 15.27
C LEU A 645 -6.71 2.63 16.06
N ALA A 646 -7.38 1.59 16.52
CA ALA A 646 -6.73 0.47 17.19
C ALA A 646 -5.84 -0.33 16.22
N ILE A 647 -6.24 -0.48 14.96
CA ILE A 647 -5.44 -1.09 13.91
C ILE A 647 -4.19 -0.25 13.63
N TYR A 648 -4.32 1.06 13.51
CA TYR A 648 -3.17 1.97 13.37
C TYR A 648 -2.16 1.81 14.51
N GLU A 649 -2.65 1.74 15.75
CA GLU A 649 -1.82 1.49 16.92
C GLU A 649 -1.11 0.13 16.85
N TYR A 650 -1.82 -0.89 16.39
CA TYR A 650 -1.28 -2.24 16.18
C TYR A 650 -0.18 -2.26 15.11
N LEU A 651 -0.36 -1.52 14.00
CA LEU A 651 0.64 -1.35 12.95
C LEU A 651 1.91 -0.71 13.49
N SER A 652 1.76 0.43 14.20
CA SER A 652 2.88 1.18 14.76
C SER A 652 3.72 0.32 15.73
N VAL A 653 3.06 -0.43 16.62
CA VAL A 653 3.74 -1.35 17.56
C VAL A 653 4.41 -2.50 16.82
N SER A 654 3.78 -3.05 15.78
CA SER A 654 4.34 -4.19 15.05
C SER A 654 5.57 -3.81 14.24
N LYS A 655 5.53 -2.67 13.56
CA LYS A 655 6.67 -2.13 12.80
C LYS A 655 7.82 -1.69 13.72
N TYR A 656 7.53 -1.18 14.91
CA TYR A 656 8.57 -0.92 15.91
C TYR A 656 9.32 -2.20 16.32
N VAL A 657 8.59 -3.30 16.52
CA VAL A 657 9.20 -4.61 16.85
C VAL A 657 10.02 -5.13 15.67
N GLU A 658 9.57 -4.93 14.43
CA GLU A 658 10.30 -5.28 13.22
C GLU A 658 11.63 -4.52 13.13
N LEU A 659 11.63 -3.19 13.32
CA LEU A 659 12.83 -2.35 13.33
C LEU A 659 13.84 -2.77 14.42
N LYS A 660 13.32 -3.02 15.64
CA LYS A 660 14.17 -3.48 16.76
C LYS A 660 14.85 -4.81 16.42
N ARG A 661 14.12 -5.73 15.84
CA ARG A 661 14.67 -7.03 15.45
C ARG A 661 15.74 -6.90 14.37
N ALA A 662 15.49 -6.10 13.33
CA ALA A 662 16.46 -5.85 12.28
C ALA A 662 17.79 -5.30 12.84
N GLU A 663 17.72 -4.44 13.87
CA GLU A 663 18.92 -3.93 14.54
C GLU A 663 19.59 -5.00 15.42
N ASP A 664 18.82 -5.78 16.18
CA ASP A 664 19.36 -6.90 16.96
C ASP A 664 20.10 -7.92 16.05
N ASP A 665 19.56 -8.22 14.86
CA ASP A 665 20.19 -9.11 13.88
C ASP A 665 21.46 -8.49 13.25
N ARG A 666 21.46 -7.16 12.99
CA ARG A 666 22.68 -6.43 12.55
C ARG A 666 23.79 -6.45 13.61
N ILE A 667 23.45 -6.25 14.88
CA ILE A 667 24.41 -6.29 15.99
C ILE A 667 25.03 -7.68 16.09
N LYS A 668 24.20 -8.73 15.99
CA LYS A 668 24.67 -10.12 15.99
C LYS A 668 25.62 -10.41 14.82
N ALA A 669 25.24 -9.97 13.61
CA ALA A 669 26.08 -10.15 12.42
C ALA A 669 27.46 -9.47 12.60
N ARG A 670 27.47 -8.23 13.11
CA ARG A 670 28.73 -7.51 13.42
C ARG A 670 29.55 -8.18 14.50
N SER A 671 28.93 -8.74 15.53
CA SER A 671 29.65 -9.46 16.59
C SER A 671 30.30 -10.75 16.08
N LEU A 672 29.66 -11.43 15.12
CA LEU A 672 30.20 -12.62 14.48
C LEU A 672 31.32 -12.30 13.49
N SER A 673 31.26 -11.15 12.80
CA SER A 673 32.34 -10.70 11.90
C SER A 673 33.60 -10.18 12.65
N ASN A 674 33.46 -9.83 13.92
CA ASN A 674 34.56 -9.40 14.79
C ASN A 674 35.17 -10.52 15.65
N VAL A 675 34.72 -11.78 15.49
CA VAL A 675 35.42 -12.93 16.08
C VAL A 675 36.74 -13.07 15.29
N PRO A 676 37.92 -12.97 15.93
CA PRO A 676 39.17 -13.25 15.25
C PRO A 676 39.10 -14.65 14.62
N GLU A 677 39.51 -14.79 13.35
CA GLU A 677 39.67 -16.11 12.76
C GLU A 677 40.50 -16.96 13.74
N THR A 678 39.85 -17.86 14.44
CA THR A 678 40.50 -18.83 15.30
C THR A 678 41.39 -19.60 14.36
N ASN A 679 42.71 -19.49 14.56
CA ASN A 679 43.68 -20.18 13.74
C ASN A 679 43.51 -21.68 13.98
N TRP A 680 42.67 -22.32 13.20
CA TRP A 680 42.36 -23.76 13.32
C TRP A 680 43.57 -24.63 13.27
N ARG A 681 44.70 -24.12 12.70
CA ARG A 681 46.00 -24.80 12.72
C ARG A 681 46.61 -24.86 14.12
N GLU A 682 46.44 -23.80 14.94
CA GLU A 682 46.90 -23.84 16.34
C GLU A 682 46.01 -24.70 17.22
N VAL A 683 44.70 -24.74 16.95
CA VAL A 683 43.77 -25.62 17.67
C VAL A 683 44.00 -27.09 17.29
N ALA A 684 44.27 -27.39 16.02
CA ALA A 684 44.59 -28.76 15.56
C ALA A 684 45.93 -29.24 16.14
N ALA A 685 46.94 -28.34 16.19
CA ALA A 685 48.25 -28.68 16.81
C ALA A 685 48.13 -28.89 18.32
N SER A 686 47.28 -28.12 19.02
CA SER A 686 47.03 -28.31 20.47
C SER A 686 46.17 -29.56 20.79
N ALA A 687 45.41 -30.07 19.80
CA ALA A 687 44.58 -31.25 19.93
C ALA A 687 45.32 -32.58 19.52
N GLY A 688 46.59 -32.52 19.14
CA GLY A 688 47.37 -33.70 18.80
C GLY A 688 46.94 -34.42 17.52
N MET A 689 46.31 -33.73 16.60
CA MET A 689 45.97 -34.25 15.27
C MET A 689 47.12 -33.91 14.32
N GLU A 690 48.07 -34.84 14.16
CA GLU A 690 49.15 -34.77 13.16
C GLU A 690 48.54 -34.94 11.75
N ASP A 691 48.89 -34.05 10.81
CA ASP A 691 48.52 -34.12 9.42
C ASP A 691 49.12 -35.32 8.72
N GLU A 692 48.33 -36.34 8.37
CA GLU A 692 48.63 -37.37 7.39
C GLU A 692 48.41 -36.85 5.94
N GLU A 693 49.11 -35.78 5.53
CA GLU A 693 49.18 -35.37 4.13
C GLU A 693 50.50 -34.73 3.77
N SER A 694 51.59 -35.53 3.81
CA SER A 694 52.83 -35.11 3.13
C SER A 694 53.66 -36.32 2.64
N THR A 695 53.07 -37.14 1.78
CA THR A 695 53.87 -38.15 1.05
C THR A 695 53.25 -38.48 -0.32
N VAL A 696 53.05 -37.49 -1.19
CA VAL A 696 52.99 -37.72 -2.65
C VAL A 696 53.35 -36.40 -3.35
N ALA A 697 54.60 -36.11 -3.58
CA ALA A 697 55.08 -35.27 -4.66
C ALA A 697 56.62 -35.18 -4.67
N THR A 698 57.29 -36.25 -5.04
CA THR A 698 58.67 -36.17 -5.61
C THR A 698 58.94 -37.38 -6.47
N THR A 699 58.44 -37.41 -7.71
CA THR A 699 59.05 -38.19 -8.81
C THR A 699 58.36 -37.74 -10.10
N GLU A 700 58.91 -36.67 -10.69
CA GLU A 700 58.92 -36.44 -12.15
C GLU A 700 59.79 -35.24 -12.42
N ASN A 701 61.10 -35.53 -12.69
CA ASN A 701 61.91 -34.76 -13.61
C ASN A 701 63.23 -35.50 -13.79
N ARG A 702 63.21 -36.37 -14.75
CA ARG A 702 64.32 -36.64 -15.69
C ARG A 702 63.77 -37.14 -17.02
#